data_45464032fdcfc87fa67fb7f8c68c8220
#
_entry.id   45464032fdcfc87fa67fb7f8c68c8220
#
_cell.length_a   1.000
_cell.length_b   1.000
_cell.length_c   1.000
_cell.angle_alpha   90.00
_cell.angle_beta   90.00
_cell.angle_gamma   90.00
#
_symmetry.space_group_name_H-M   'P 1'
#
loop_
_entity.id
_entity.type
_entity.pdbx_description
1 polymer ?
#
loop_
_entity_poly.entity_id
_entity_poly.type
_entity_poly.pdbx_seq_one_letter_code
_entity_poly.pdbx_strand_id
1 'polypeptide(L)'
;MINQNPEQIARDNIDKQLLACGWIIQDKKKFNLAAGLGIAIREYQTDIGPADYVLFVDKKAVGIIEAKREEEGVRLTTVEEQSSKYANAKLRLLNNDPLPFVYESTGEITRFTDYRDLKPRSRTVFTFHRPETLVYWLSQPKTLRTRLHDIPALPEDGLRDCQITAINNLEKSFKDQRPKALIQMATGSGKTFTAITAVYRLLKYAKAKRILFLVDTKNLGEQAEGEFRAFTAQEDNRLFTELYGVTRLSSSFIPDDSQVYISTIQRMYSILRGTELDESAEETNPNETNFTGTTRDLSVRYNEKVPIEFFNFVVIDECHRSIYNLWKQVLDYFDVFQIGLTATPDNRTFGYFNQNLVSDYGYEKAVIDGVLVPYNVFTIETQITKNGNKISLGEKVDKRERLTRKKFWENLDEDIEYSGKQLDQDIVNPSTIRTIIRAVKENLPAMFPDRYAVGTSRDLSATSETSATSAFEVPKMLIFAKTDSHAEDIIDIVREEFGEENKFCKKITYRSEEDPKSVLQQFRNDYYPRIAVTVDMIATGTDIRPLEVLLFMRDVKSRSYYEQMKGRGTRTCSVEELRAKGTPTAKFSKDHFVIIDAIGVEQSQKTDSRPLEKAPGISLKDVLQSVAMGNTSEDMLTTLANRLIRLDRQLTDKDKAAFTENANGFTINQVVKQLLHTYDPDVNQQIETSVRGAMRGFAPKEIEKAITVEQNKLIEQAVAVFHNPDLRDFIIDIRKKYDQIIDVVNIDTITKMGWVKDHAESSALVIEDFKTWISSHKDEITALQIFYAQDYRHRTFTYKMIKDLCEKLKTEKPLLAPLAVWKAYEQLEKTNGSAKNELIALVSLIRKVVGIDTTLTAYDKTVDKNFQDWIFKKNAGQRNAFTESQMQWLRMMKDYVANSFSIDKDDFDLSPFNAEGGLSKMWQLFGDDTDKIINELNEVLAA
;
A
#
# COMPACT_ATOMS: atom_id res chain seq x y z
N MET A 1 42.66 -12.77 -15.13
CA MET A 1 41.31 -12.80 -15.71
C MET A 1 41.40 -12.18 -17.08
N ILE A 2 41.02 -12.93 -18.11
CA ILE A 2 41.02 -12.49 -19.51
C ILE A 2 40.03 -11.31 -19.57
N ASN A 3 40.49 -10.20 -20.14
CA ASN A 3 39.67 -8.98 -20.32
C ASN A 3 38.65 -9.29 -21.44
N GLN A 4 37.50 -9.87 -21.07
CA GLN A 4 36.43 -10.17 -22.00
C GLN A 4 35.72 -8.88 -22.41
N ASN A 5 35.39 -8.75 -23.69
CA ASN A 5 34.59 -7.65 -24.22
C ASN A 5 33.22 -7.64 -23.51
N PRO A 6 32.69 -6.48 -23.06
CA PRO A 6 31.38 -6.40 -22.44
C PRO A 6 30.25 -7.09 -23.21
N GLU A 7 30.26 -7.05 -24.51
CA GLU A 7 29.31 -7.74 -25.39
C GLU A 7 29.42 -9.28 -25.31
N GLN A 8 30.62 -9.82 -25.10
CA GLN A 8 30.82 -11.26 -24.91
C GLN A 8 30.29 -11.70 -23.55
N ILE A 9 30.41 -10.88 -22.48
CA ILE A 9 29.86 -11.15 -21.18
C ILE A 9 28.31 -11.18 -21.25
N ALA A 10 27.71 -10.25 -21.98
CA ALA A 10 26.27 -10.22 -22.23
C ALA A 10 25.82 -11.52 -22.93
N ARG A 11 26.51 -11.94 -23.98
CA ARG A 11 26.22 -13.21 -24.69
C ARG A 11 26.33 -14.44 -23.79
N ASP A 12 27.38 -14.51 -22.95
CA ASP A 12 27.56 -15.64 -22.01
C ASP A 12 26.44 -15.72 -20.97
N ASN A 13 25.89 -14.58 -20.55
CA ASN A 13 24.73 -14.55 -19.64
C ASN A 13 23.43 -14.89 -20.37
N ILE A 14 23.22 -14.41 -21.60
CA ILE A 14 22.09 -14.77 -22.45
C ILE A 14 22.06 -16.28 -22.69
N ASP A 15 23.23 -16.88 -22.97
CA ASP A 15 23.35 -18.34 -23.15
C ASP A 15 22.88 -19.11 -21.93
N LYS A 16 23.31 -18.72 -20.72
CA LYS A 16 22.90 -19.39 -19.49
C LYS A 16 21.38 -19.28 -19.27
N GLN A 17 20.81 -18.12 -19.57
CA GLN A 17 19.37 -17.89 -19.44
C GLN A 17 18.58 -18.71 -20.46
N LEU A 18 19.01 -18.76 -21.72
CA LEU A 18 18.36 -19.55 -22.76
C LEU A 18 18.38 -21.05 -22.41
N LEU A 19 19.53 -21.58 -21.98
CA LEU A 19 19.64 -22.97 -21.54
C LEU A 19 18.70 -23.26 -20.35
N ALA A 20 18.63 -22.38 -19.38
CA ALA A 20 17.72 -22.52 -18.22
C ALA A 20 16.24 -22.50 -18.65
N CYS A 21 15.90 -21.78 -19.73
CA CYS A 21 14.54 -21.73 -20.30
C CYS A 21 14.23 -22.86 -21.28
N GLY A 22 15.12 -23.87 -21.43
CA GLY A 22 14.90 -25.05 -22.28
C GLY A 22 15.28 -24.88 -23.75
N TRP A 23 16.00 -23.81 -24.10
CA TRP A 23 16.54 -23.63 -25.44
C TRP A 23 17.82 -24.43 -25.65
N ILE A 24 17.99 -25.01 -26.83
CA ILE A 24 19.24 -25.65 -27.26
C ILE A 24 20.02 -24.64 -28.11
N ILE A 25 21.20 -24.25 -27.66
CA ILE A 25 22.04 -23.28 -28.35
C ILE A 25 22.96 -24.00 -29.34
N GLN A 26 23.03 -23.51 -30.58
CA GLN A 26 23.82 -24.08 -31.62
C GLN A 26 24.61 -23.01 -32.42
N ASP A 27 25.72 -23.41 -33.01
CA ASP A 27 26.51 -22.56 -33.90
C ASP A 27 25.96 -22.62 -35.35
N LYS A 28 26.02 -21.49 -36.06
CA LYS A 28 25.57 -21.33 -37.44
C LYS A 28 26.24 -22.29 -38.43
N LYS A 29 27.41 -22.87 -38.11
CA LYS A 29 28.14 -23.80 -38.96
C LYS A 29 27.73 -25.27 -38.78
N LYS A 30 27.18 -25.58 -37.62
CA LYS A 30 26.83 -26.98 -37.21
C LYS A 30 25.51 -27.03 -36.48
N PHE A 31 24.43 -26.63 -37.13
CA PHE A 31 23.11 -26.65 -36.48
C PHE A 31 22.28 -27.86 -36.91
N ASN A 32 21.46 -28.35 -36.05
CA ASN A 32 20.45 -29.39 -36.25
C ASN A 32 19.11 -28.95 -35.65
N LEU A 33 18.19 -28.53 -36.50
CA LEU A 33 16.84 -28.11 -36.09
C LEU A 33 15.95 -29.25 -35.55
N ALA A 34 16.40 -30.49 -35.68
CA ALA A 34 15.69 -31.66 -35.13
C ALA A 34 16.22 -32.09 -33.75
N ALA A 35 17.20 -31.32 -33.18
CA ALA A 35 17.79 -31.65 -31.88
C ALA A 35 16.84 -31.42 -30.69
N GLY A 36 15.80 -30.62 -30.87
CA GLY A 36 14.78 -30.34 -29.85
C GLY A 36 13.70 -29.38 -30.35
N LEU A 37 12.73 -29.06 -29.49
CA LEU A 37 11.62 -28.20 -29.82
C LEU A 37 12.08 -26.76 -30.09
N GLY A 38 12.98 -26.25 -29.24
CA GLY A 38 13.50 -24.88 -29.31
C GLY A 38 15.01 -24.84 -29.57
N ILE A 39 15.41 -24.20 -30.68
CA ILE A 39 16.81 -24.06 -31.09
C ILE A 39 17.12 -22.58 -31.22
N ALA A 40 18.17 -22.12 -30.54
CA ALA A 40 18.74 -20.78 -30.67
C ALA A 40 20.06 -20.86 -31.44
N ILE A 41 20.11 -20.32 -32.65
CA ILE A 41 21.31 -20.33 -33.50
C ILE A 41 22.03 -19.02 -33.39
N ARG A 42 23.29 -19.06 -32.95
CA ARG A 42 24.15 -17.87 -32.78
C ARG A 42 24.64 -17.31 -34.12
N GLU A 43 24.76 -15.97 -34.19
CA GLU A 43 25.36 -15.23 -35.30
C GLU A 43 24.78 -15.59 -36.66
N TYR A 44 23.47 -15.80 -36.74
CA TYR A 44 22.83 -16.17 -38.00
C TYR A 44 22.76 -14.97 -38.94
N GLN A 45 23.13 -15.19 -40.23
CA GLN A 45 23.17 -14.11 -41.19
C GLN A 45 21.79 -13.69 -41.69
N THR A 46 21.44 -12.44 -41.57
CA THR A 46 20.24 -11.82 -42.13
C THR A 46 20.57 -10.80 -43.22
N ASP A 47 19.58 -10.27 -43.90
CA ASP A 47 19.69 -9.22 -44.88
C ASP A 47 20.15 -7.86 -44.32
N ILE A 48 19.91 -7.63 -43.02
CA ILE A 48 20.30 -6.40 -42.28
C ILE A 48 21.59 -6.56 -41.48
N GLY A 49 22.24 -7.73 -41.52
CA GLY A 49 23.46 -8.05 -40.79
C GLY A 49 23.34 -9.38 -40.00
N PRO A 50 24.41 -9.82 -39.32
CA PRO A 50 24.33 -11.00 -38.47
C PRO A 50 23.49 -10.69 -37.22
N ALA A 51 22.45 -11.48 -36.96
CA ALA A 51 21.69 -11.47 -35.70
C ALA A 51 22.47 -12.27 -34.64
N ASP A 52 22.49 -11.79 -33.40
CA ASP A 52 23.17 -12.50 -32.31
C ASP A 52 22.61 -13.89 -32.11
N TYR A 53 21.25 -14.02 -32.09
CA TYR A 53 20.59 -15.31 -32.11
C TYR A 53 19.31 -15.24 -32.94
N VAL A 54 19.06 -16.31 -33.70
CA VAL A 54 17.77 -16.59 -34.32
C VAL A 54 17.11 -17.77 -33.60
N LEU A 55 15.85 -17.59 -33.19
CA LEU A 55 15.06 -18.58 -32.48
C LEU A 55 14.23 -19.41 -33.44
N PHE A 56 14.40 -20.71 -33.37
CA PHE A 56 13.60 -21.68 -34.10
C PHE A 56 12.75 -22.53 -33.15
N VAL A 57 11.50 -22.67 -33.47
CA VAL A 57 10.57 -23.52 -32.73
C VAL A 57 9.87 -24.45 -33.71
N ASP A 58 9.89 -25.74 -33.41
CA ASP A 58 9.41 -26.78 -34.33
C ASP A 58 9.95 -26.58 -35.77
N LYS A 59 11.26 -26.31 -35.87
CA LYS A 59 12.01 -26.10 -37.13
C LYS A 59 11.64 -24.81 -37.88
N LYS A 60 10.75 -23.94 -37.37
CA LYS A 60 10.37 -22.68 -37.98
C LYS A 60 11.09 -21.53 -37.29
N ALA A 61 11.61 -20.59 -38.02
CA ALA A 61 12.15 -19.36 -37.49
C ALA A 61 11.00 -18.50 -36.93
N VAL A 62 11.06 -18.13 -35.65
CA VAL A 62 9.96 -17.45 -34.95
C VAL A 62 10.40 -16.16 -34.28
N GLY A 63 11.69 -15.97 -34.07
CA GLY A 63 12.16 -14.79 -33.33
C GLY A 63 13.64 -14.53 -33.45
N ILE A 64 14.05 -13.42 -32.88
CA ILE A 64 15.42 -12.93 -32.92
C ILE A 64 15.81 -12.37 -31.54
N ILE A 65 17.06 -12.53 -31.13
CA ILE A 65 17.63 -11.87 -29.95
C ILE A 65 18.82 -11.03 -30.40
N GLU A 66 18.84 -9.79 -29.97
CA GLU A 66 19.93 -8.86 -30.15
C GLU A 66 20.61 -8.61 -28.81
N ALA A 67 21.90 -8.91 -28.72
CA ALA A 67 22.72 -8.68 -27.55
C ALA A 67 23.19 -7.22 -27.51
N LYS A 68 22.96 -6.52 -26.43
CA LYS A 68 23.37 -5.13 -26.20
C LYS A 68 24.38 -5.05 -25.06
N ARG A 69 25.20 -4.00 -25.04
CA ARG A 69 26.11 -3.76 -23.91
C ARG A 69 25.34 -3.35 -22.67
N GLU A 70 25.84 -3.70 -21.51
CA GLU A 70 25.21 -3.37 -20.22
C GLU A 70 24.94 -1.85 -20.05
N GLU A 71 25.86 -1.01 -20.57
CA GLU A 71 25.72 0.46 -20.54
C GLU A 71 24.54 0.98 -21.38
N GLU A 72 24.05 0.19 -22.34
CA GLU A 72 22.90 0.52 -23.18
C GLU A 72 21.56 0.11 -22.52
N GLY A 73 21.58 -0.64 -21.41
CA GLY A 73 20.38 -1.17 -20.74
C GLY A 73 19.35 -0.09 -20.37
N VAL A 74 19.80 1.11 -19.97
CA VAL A 74 18.91 2.24 -19.65
C VAL A 74 18.33 2.89 -20.91
N ARG A 75 19.00 2.75 -22.06
CA ARG A 75 18.58 3.31 -23.37
C ARG A 75 17.75 2.37 -24.22
N LEU A 76 17.59 1.10 -23.81
CA LEU A 76 16.75 0.12 -24.51
C LEU A 76 15.28 0.55 -24.64
N THR A 77 14.85 1.58 -23.91
CA THR A 77 13.49 2.10 -23.95
C THR A 77 13.15 2.95 -25.18
N THR A 78 14.13 3.38 -25.95
CA THR A 78 13.93 4.37 -27.03
C THR A 78 13.95 3.77 -28.44
N VAL A 79 14.00 2.44 -28.61
CA VAL A 79 14.35 1.81 -29.90
C VAL A 79 13.27 0.90 -30.47
N GLU A 80 11.97 1.27 -30.32
CA GLU A 80 10.88 0.55 -31.03
C GLU A 80 11.09 0.53 -32.56
N GLU A 81 11.73 1.53 -33.17
CA GLU A 81 12.03 1.55 -34.60
C GLU A 81 13.14 0.57 -35.01
N GLN A 82 14.09 0.28 -34.13
CA GLN A 82 15.16 -0.69 -34.46
C GLN A 82 14.64 -2.13 -34.32
N SER A 83 13.84 -2.44 -33.30
CA SER A 83 13.30 -3.77 -33.13
C SER A 83 12.32 -4.15 -34.26
N SER A 84 11.62 -3.18 -34.86
CA SER A 84 10.78 -3.42 -36.05
C SER A 84 11.59 -3.91 -37.26
N LYS A 85 12.82 -3.47 -37.43
CA LYS A 85 13.71 -3.96 -38.53
C LYS A 85 14.05 -5.43 -38.30
N TYR A 86 14.31 -5.85 -37.08
CA TYR A 86 14.59 -7.24 -36.76
C TYR A 86 13.38 -8.17 -36.96
N ALA A 87 12.17 -7.71 -36.67
CA ALA A 87 10.95 -8.48 -36.93
C ALA A 87 10.76 -8.81 -38.43
N ASN A 88 11.20 -7.92 -39.31
CA ASN A 88 11.08 -8.07 -40.75
C ASN A 88 12.36 -8.60 -41.43
N ALA A 89 13.39 -8.96 -40.68
CA ALA A 89 14.65 -9.45 -41.18
C ALA A 89 14.49 -10.73 -42.04
N LYS A 90 15.13 -10.79 -43.20
CA LYS A 90 15.14 -11.98 -44.03
C LYS A 90 16.37 -12.80 -43.71
N LEU A 91 16.13 -14.03 -43.35
CA LEU A 91 17.17 -15.01 -43.03
C LEU A 91 17.83 -15.53 -44.27
N ARG A 92 19.16 -15.55 -44.30
CA ARG A 92 19.90 -16.10 -45.43
C ARG A 92 19.59 -17.60 -45.57
N LEU A 93 19.31 -18.03 -46.80
CA LEU A 93 18.97 -19.42 -47.17
C LEU A 93 17.61 -19.90 -46.72
N LEU A 94 16.78 -19.07 -46.09
CA LEU A 94 15.43 -19.40 -45.72
C LEU A 94 14.44 -18.36 -46.23
N ASN A 95 13.31 -18.80 -46.73
CA ASN A 95 12.19 -17.91 -47.02
C ASN A 95 11.29 -17.87 -45.77
N ASN A 96 11.67 -17.04 -44.81
CA ASN A 96 10.94 -16.91 -43.53
C ASN A 96 9.79 -15.90 -43.65
N ASP A 97 8.73 -16.16 -42.89
CA ASP A 97 7.70 -15.17 -42.51
C ASP A 97 8.35 -14.12 -41.59
N PRO A 98 7.72 -12.96 -41.38
CA PRO A 98 8.14 -12.04 -40.35
C PRO A 98 8.35 -12.72 -39.02
N LEU A 99 9.41 -12.37 -38.30
CA LEU A 99 9.77 -12.97 -37.01
C LEU A 99 8.97 -12.25 -35.89
N PRO A 100 7.91 -12.89 -35.35
CA PRO A 100 7.01 -12.19 -34.46
C PRO A 100 7.62 -11.87 -33.08
N PHE A 101 8.64 -12.60 -32.65
CA PHE A 101 9.21 -12.45 -31.31
C PHE A 101 10.59 -11.80 -31.36
N VAL A 102 10.70 -10.60 -30.84
CA VAL A 102 11.96 -9.88 -30.78
C VAL A 102 12.37 -9.67 -29.33
N TYR A 103 13.62 -10.02 -29.03
CA TYR A 103 14.26 -9.77 -27.74
C TYR A 103 15.46 -8.87 -27.94
N GLU A 104 15.63 -7.93 -27.01
CA GLU A 104 16.83 -7.12 -26.82
C GLU A 104 17.34 -7.37 -25.41
N SER A 105 18.60 -7.81 -25.26
CA SER A 105 19.09 -8.22 -23.95
C SER A 105 20.54 -7.77 -23.73
N THR A 106 20.81 -7.25 -22.53
CA THR A 106 22.17 -7.03 -22.04
C THR A 106 22.71 -8.22 -21.24
N GLY A 107 21.92 -9.30 -21.11
CA GLY A 107 22.19 -10.41 -20.21
C GLY A 107 21.77 -10.15 -18.76
N GLU A 108 21.49 -8.90 -18.38
CA GLU A 108 20.88 -8.52 -17.10
C GLU A 108 19.45 -7.97 -17.28
N ILE A 109 19.29 -7.10 -18.26
CA ILE A 109 17.99 -6.53 -18.62
C ILE A 109 17.58 -7.15 -19.97
N THR A 110 16.41 -7.78 -19.99
CA THR A 110 15.83 -8.36 -21.20
C THR A 110 14.51 -7.66 -21.50
N ARG A 111 14.36 -7.23 -22.73
CA ARG A 111 13.12 -6.67 -23.27
C ARG A 111 12.55 -7.59 -24.33
N PHE A 112 11.24 -7.63 -24.41
CA PHE A 112 10.50 -8.51 -25.33
C PHE A 112 9.40 -7.75 -26.03
N THR A 113 9.26 -7.97 -27.35
CA THR A 113 8.18 -7.44 -28.19
C THR A 113 7.54 -8.57 -28.96
N ASP A 114 6.21 -8.69 -28.91
CA ASP A 114 5.41 -9.59 -29.74
C ASP A 114 4.74 -8.79 -30.85
N TYR A 115 5.21 -8.94 -32.07
CA TYR A 115 4.73 -8.21 -33.25
C TYR A 115 3.37 -8.72 -33.79
N ARG A 116 2.80 -9.72 -33.20
CA ARG A 116 1.42 -10.17 -33.47
C ARG A 116 0.36 -9.35 -32.74
N ASP A 117 0.78 -8.57 -31.75
CA ASP A 117 -0.11 -7.68 -31.02
C ASP A 117 -0.61 -6.55 -31.96
N LEU A 118 -1.84 -6.05 -31.72
CA LEU A 118 -2.43 -4.94 -32.48
C LEU A 118 -1.56 -3.67 -32.45
N LYS A 119 -0.94 -3.42 -31.30
CA LYS A 119 0.05 -2.36 -31.09
C LYS A 119 1.26 -2.98 -30.39
N PRO A 120 2.26 -3.47 -31.13
CA PRO A 120 3.44 -4.08 -30.51
C PRO A 120 4.16 -3.08 -29.62
N ARG A 121 4.43 -3.46 -28.37
CA ARG A 121 5.20 -2.66 -27.41
C ARG A 121 6.26 -3.50 -26.73
N SER A 122 7.44 -2.92 -26.63
CA SER A 122 8.56 -3.52 -25.90
C SER A 122 8.28 -3.46 -24.39
N ARG A 123 8.50 -4.57 -23.71
CA ARG A 123 8.35 -4.70 -22.24
C ARG A 123 9.52 -5.43 -21.61
N THR A 124 9.86 -5.07 -20.40
CA THR A 124 10.88 -5.76 -19.63
C THR A 124 10.34 -7.11 -19.17
N VAL A 125 11.15 -8.16 -19.35
CA VAL A 125 10.87 -9.52 -18.86
C VAL A 125 12.05 -10.00 -18.02
N PHE A 126 11.78 -10.89 -17.06
CA PHE A 126 12.81 -11.39 -16.16
C PHE A 126 13.87 -12.25 -16.89
N THR A 127 13.42 -13.04 -17.86
CA THR A 127 14.26 -13.89 -18.70
C THR A 127 13.55 -14.22 -20.02
N PHE A 128 14.01 -15.19 -20.80
CA PHE A 128 13.38 -15.60 -22.04
C PHE A 128 12.18 -16.55 -21.81
N HIS A 129 11.21 -16.48 -22.71
CA HIS A 129 10.09 -17.42 -22.71
C HIS A 129 10.52 -18.81 -23.20
N ARG A 130 9.83 -19.84 -22.73
CA ARG A 130 10.13 -21.22 -23.13
C ARG A 130 9.69 -21.51 -24.55
N PRO A 131 10.36 -22.45 -25.27
CA PRO A 131 9.95 -22.87 -26.60
C PRO A 131 8.49 -23.34 -26.68
N GLU A 132 8.03 -24.11 -25.68
CA GLU A 132 6.65 -24.62 -25.59
C GLU A 132 5.63 -23.48 -25.55
N THR A 133 5.97 -22.41 -24.86
CA THR A 133 5.12 -21.24 -24.75
C THR A 133 5.01 -20.51 -26.07
N LEU A 134 6.11 -20.35 -26.79
CA LEU A 134 6.07 -19.71 -28.10
C LEU A 134 5.29 -20.58 -29.12
N VAL A 135 5.41 -21.91 -29.08
CA VAL A 135 4.54 -22.83 -29.86
C VAL A 135 3.08 -22.59 -29.55
N TYR A 136 2.74 -22.61 -28.26
CA TYR A 136 1.37 -22.38 -27.82
C TYR A 136 0.85 -21.01 -28.30
N TRP A 137 1.64 -19.95 -28.15
CA TRP A 137 1.23 -18.62 -28.61
C TRP A 137 1.04 -18.56 -30.13
N LEU A 138 1.91 -19.19 -30.91
CA LEU A 138 1.78 -19.26 -32.37
C LEU A 138 0.57 -20.09 -32.84
N SER A 139 0.14 -21.08 -32.06
CA SER A 139 -1.07 -21.83 -32.34
C SER A 139 -2.37 -21.07 -32.08
N GLN A 140 -2.28 -19.95 -31.33
CA GLN A 140 -3.45 -19.13 -31.03
C GLN A 140 -3.75 -18.15 -32.17
N PRO A 141 -5.01 -18.04 -32.62
CA PRO A 141 -5.38 -17.12 -33.71
C PRO A 141 -5.23 -15.64 -33.34
N LYS A 142 -5.28 -15.33 -32.03
CA LYS A 142 -5.11 -13.98 -31.47
C LYS A 142 -4.24 -14.05 -30.23
N THR A 143 -3.38 -13.02 -30.03
CA THR A 143 -2.63 -12.86 -28.79
C THR A 143 -3.55 -12.57 -27.62
N LEU A 144 -3.08 -12.75 -26.38
CA LEU A 144 -3.84 -12.36 -25.18
C LEU A 144 -4.21 -10.87 -25.25
N ARG A 145 -3.26 -10.02 -25.65
CA ARG A 145 -3.46 -8.57 -25.75
C ARG A 145 -4.50 -8.20 -26.78
N THR A 146 -4.55 -8.90 -27.91
CA THR A 146 -5.59 -8.74 -28.91
C THR A 146 -6.98 -9.19 -28.40
N ARG A 147 -7.03 -10.32 -27.64
CA ARG A 147 -8.30 -10.79 -27.05
C ARG A 147 -8.89 -9.86 -26.00
N LEU A 148 -8.07 -9.03 -25.33
CA LEU A 148 -8.59 -8.00 -24.43
C LEU A 148 -9.53 -7.01 -25.13
N HIS A 149 -9.34 -6.78 -26.42
CA HIS A 149 -10.26 -5.93 -27.21
C HIS A 149 -11.58 -6.61 -27.52
N ASP A 150 -11.66 -7.92 -27.46
CA ASP A 150 -12.87 -8.71 -27.72
C ASP A 150 -13.79 -8.82 -26.48
N ILE A 151 -13.40 -8.30 -25.32
CA ILE A 151 -14.22 -8.30 -24.11
C ILE A 151 -15.48 -7.45 -24.36
N PRO A 152 -16.71 -8.01 -24.22
CA PRO A 152 -17.96 -7.29 -24.45
C PRO A 152 -18.21 -6.24 -23.36
N ALA A 153 -19.21 -5.40 -23.57
CA ALA A 153 -19.65 -4.45 -22.56
C ALA A 153 -19.99 -5.16 -21.24
N LEU A 154 -19.72 -4.49 -20.12
CA LEU A 154 -20.01 -5.02 -18.80
C LEU A 154 -21.53 -4.99 -18.56
N PRO A 155 -22.17 -6.13 -18.20
CA PRO A 155 -23.52 -6.10 -17.66
C PRO A 155 -23.53 -5.37 -16.32
N GLU A 156 -24.43 -4.39 -16.17
CA GLU A 156 -24.45 -3.50 -15.01
C GLU A 156 -25.36 -4.00 -13.87
N ASP A 157 -26.26 -4.94 -14.16
CA ASP A 157 -27.20 -5.49 -13.19
C ASP A 157 -26.48 -6.08 -11.96
N GLY A 158 -26.91 -5.66 -10.78
CA GLY A 158 -26.36 -6.13 -9.50
C GLY A 158 -24.96 -5.60 -9.14
N LEU A 159 -24.34 -4.76 -9.97
CA LEU A 159 -23.11 -4.03 -9.68
C LEU A 159 -23.41 -2.62 -9.16
N ARG A 160 -22.55 -2.14 -8.28
CA ARG A 160 -22.56 -0.74 -7.85
C ARG A 160 -21.84 0.13 -8.88
N ASP A 161 -22.22 1.40 -9.04
CA ASP A 161 -21.60 2.35 -9.98
C ASP A 161 -20.07 2.41 -9.83
N CYS A 162 -19.57 2.37 -8.61
CA CYS A 162 -18.12 2.35 -8.35
C CYS A 162 -17.43 1.09 -8.87
N GLN A 163 -18.11 -0.06 -8.86
CA GLN A 163 -17.60 -1.33 -9.37
C GLN A 163 -17.65 -1.34 -10.91
N ILE A 164 -18.74 -0.84 -11.50
CA ILE A 164 -18.89 -0.66 -12.94
C ILE A 164 -17.77 0.23 -13.47
N THR A 165 -17.56 1.38 -12.83
CA THR A 165 -16.49 2.33 -13.19
C THR A 165 -15.10 1.68 -13.10
N ALA A 166 -14.83 0.97 -12.01
CA ALA A 166 -13.52 0.32 -11.79
C ALA A 166 -13.23 -0.75 -12.85
N ILE A 167 -14.21 -1.60 -13.17
CA ILE A 167 -14.04 -2.69 -14.13
C ILE A 167 -13.90 -2.13 -15.56
N ASN A 168 -14.77 -1.20 -15.97
CA ASN A 168 -14.69 -0.60 -17.30
C ASN A 168 -13.37 0.13 -17.53
N ASN A 169 -12.90 0.90 -16.54
CA ASN A 169 -11.61 1.60 -16.64
C ASN A 169 -10.43 0.63 -16.64
N LEU A 170 -10.50 -0.47 -15.87
CA LEU A 170 -9.48 -1.52 -15.88
C LEU A 170 -9.37 -2.16 -17.26
N GLU A 171 -10.50 -2.58 -17.83
CA GLU A 171 -10.54 -3.18 -19.17
C GLU A 171 -10.03 -2.20 -20.25
N LYS A 172 -10.42 -0.92 -20.16
CA LYS A 172 -9.91 0.13 -21.03
C LYS A 172 -8.39 0.27 -20.90
N SER A 173 -7.87 0.31 -19.67
CA SER A 173 -6.43 0.38 -19.39
C SER A 173 -5.66 -0.78 -20.05
N PHE A 174 -6.19 -1.99 -19.98
CA PHE A 174 -5.58 -3.15 -20.63
C PHE A 174 -5.67 -3.11 -22.16
N LYS A 175 -6.80 -2.64 -22.72
CA LYS A 175 -6.92 -2.37 -24.16
C LYS A 175 -5.90 -1.34 -24.64
N ASP A 176 -5.61 -0.33 -23.82
CA ASP A 176 -4.56 0.68 -24.06
C ASP A 176 -3.14 0.15 -23.77
N GLN A 177 -3.02 -1.14 -23.48
CA GLN A 177 -1.76 -1.84 -23.21
C GLN A 177 -0.96 -1.29 -22.03
N ARG A 178 -1.63 -0.78 -21.02
CA ARG A 178 -1.02 -0.41 -19.75
C ARG A 178 -0.97 -1.64 -18.84
N PRO A 179 0.21 -2.25 -18.63
CA PRO A 179 0.30 -3.56 -17.97
C PRO A 179 0.06 -3.51 -16.46
N LYS A 180 0.11 -2.33 -15.85
CA LYS A 180 -0.09 -2.13 -14.42
C LYS A 180 -1.27 -1.18 -14.20
N ALA A 181 -2.26 -1.60 -13.43
CA ALA A 181 -3.43 -0.80 -13.10
C ALA A 181 -3.70 -0.83 -11.59
N LEU A 182 -4.03 0.34 -11.01
CA LEU A 182 -4.35 0.50 -9.60
C LEU A 182 -5.82 0.79 -9.42
N ILE A 183 -6.50 -0.01 -8.59
CA ILE A 183 -7.88 0.19 -8.14
C ILE A 183 -7.82 0.65 -6.68
N GLN A 184 -8.14 1.91 -6.45
CA GLN A 184 -8.38 2.41 -5.11
C GLN A 184 -9.87 2.32 -4.81
N MET A 185 -10.22 1.57 -3.77
CA MET A 185 -11.59 1.47 -3.24
C MET A 185 -11.56 1.38 -1.72
N ALA A 186 -12.47 2.09 -1.07
CA ALA A 186 -12.59 2.09 0.39
C ALA A 186 -12.79 0.68 0.95
N THR A 187 -12.31 0.44 2.17
CA THR A 187 -12.55 -0.82 2.87
C THR A 187 -14.05 -1.03 3.05
N GLY A 188 -14.60 -2.13 2.52
CA GLY A 188 -16.02 -2.44 2.58
C GLY A 188 -16.86 -2.01 1.38
N SER A 189 -16.27 -1.32 0.43
CA SER A 189 -16.99 -0.94 -0.80
C SER A 189 -17.14 -2.08 -1.81
N GLY A 190 -16.55 -3.25 -1.56
CA GLY A 190 -16.64 -4.43 -2.43
C GLY A 190 -15.42 -4.63 -3.33
N LYS A 191 -14.22 -4.24 -2.90
CA LYS A 191 -12.95 -4.44 -3.65
C LYS A 191 -12.78 -5.86 -4.17
N THR A 192 -12.91 -6.87 -3.29
CA THR A 192 -12.70 -8.27 -3.66
C THR A 192 -13.75 -8.73 -4.68
N PHE A 193 -15.01 -8.35 -4.50
CA PHE A 193 -16.07 -8.65 -5.46
C PHE A 193 -15.78 -8.02 -6.85
N THR A 194 -15.32 -6.77 -6.89
CA THR A 194 -14.88 -6.10 -8.12
C THR A 194 -13.74 -6.87 -8.80
N ALA A 195 -12.76 -7.29 -8.02
CA ALA A 195 -11.63 -8.07 -8.54
C ALA A 195 -12.05 -9.44 -9.08
N ILE A 196 -12.93 -10.17 -8.37
CA ILE A 196 -13.44 -11.48 -8.82
C ILE A 196 -14.26 -11.32 -10.10
N THR A 197 -15.08 -10.27 -10.21
CA THR A 197 -15.82 -9.97 -11.45
C THR A 197 -14.86 -9.73 -12.61
N ALA A 198 -13.81 -8.92 -12.41
CA ALA A 198 -12.79 -8.69 -13.42
C ALA A 198 -12.06 -10.00 -13.80
N VAL A 199 -11.65 -10.82 -12.82
CA VAL A 199 -11.04 -12.13 -13.03
C VAL A 199 -11.93 -13.05 -13.86
N TYR A 200 -13.22 -13.13 -13.51
CA TYR A 200 -14.20 -13.91 -14.28
C TYR A 200 -14.26 -13.47 -15.76
N ARG A 201 -14.31 -12.18 -16.02
CA ARG A 201 -14.36 -11.64 -17.38
C ARG A 201 -13.08 -11.88 -18.16
N LEU A 202 -11.91 -11.78 -17.50
CA LEU A 202 -10.62 -12.09 -18.10
C LEU A 202 -10.50 -13.57 -18.48
N LEU A 203 -10.99 -14.48 -17.64
CA LEU A 203 -11.04 -15.91 -17.94
C LEU A 203 -12.02 -16.22 -19.07
N LYS A 204 -13.23 -15.69 -19.01
CA LYS A 204 -14.30 -15.98 -19.94
C LYS A 204 -14.05 -15.41 -21.34
N TYR A 205 -13.69 -14.14 -21.44
CA TYR A 205 -13.62 -13.43 -22.72
C TYR A 205 -12.20 -13.26 -23.25
N ALA A 206 -11.24 -12.87 -22.42
CA ALA A 206 -9.85 -12.79 -22.84
C ALA A 206 -9.18 -14.18 -22.93
N LYS A 207 -9.87 -15.24 -22.46
CA LYS A 207 -9.32 -16.61 -22.42
C LYS A 207 -7.97 -16.66 -21.69
N ALA A 208 -7.86 -15.93 -20.58
CA ALA A 208 -6.71 -16.04 -19.69
C ALA A 208 -6.60 -17.50 -19.21
N LYS A 209 -5.38 -18.03 -19.17
CA LYS A 209 -5.14 -19.43 -18.79
C LYS A 209 -5.03 -19.58 -17.27
N ARG A 210 -4.27 -18.71 -16.63
CA ARG A 210 -4.02 -18.73 -15.19
C ARG A 210 -3.91 -17.30 -14.64
N ILE A 211 -4.52 -17.07 -13.49
CA ILE A 211 -4.49 -15.80 -12.77
C ILE A 211 -4.00 -16.07 -11.34
N LEU A 212 -3.02 -15.29 -10.91
CA LEU A 212 -2.51 -15.31 -9.54
C LEU A 212 -3.20 -14.21 -8.72
N PHE A 213 -3.78 -14.58 -7.59
CA PHE A 213 -4.36 -13.67 -6.60
C PHE A 213 -3.44 -13.63 -5.38
N LEU A 214 -2.66 -12.56 -5.24
CA LEU A 214 -1.72 -12.38 -4.15
C LEU A 214 -2.37 -11.63 -3.00
N VAL A 215 -2.18 -12.16 -1.81
CA VAL A 215 -2.65 -11.60 -0.54
C VAL A 215 -1.48 -11.41 0.43
N ASP A 216 -1.74 -10.61 1.45
CA ASP A 216 -0.73 -10.25 2.46
C ASP A 216 -0.53 -11.34 3.52
N THR A 217 -1.62 -12.04 3.92
CA THR A 217 -1.59 -13.05 4.97
C THR A 217 -2.45 -14.27 4.62
N LYS A 218 -2.18 -15.41 5.29
CA LYS A 218 -2.95 -16.66 5.15
C LYS A 218 -4.44 -16.45 5.39
N ASN A 219 -4.82 -15.66 6.39
CA ASN A 219 -6.22 -15.37 6.70
C ASN A 219 -6.94 -14.62 5.57
N LEU A 220 -6.26 -13.66 4.92
CA LEU A 220 -6.80 -12.98 3.74
C LEU A 220 -6.95 -13.94 2.55
N GLY A 221 -6.03 -14.90 2.42
CA GLY A 221 -6.12 -15.96 1.41
C GLY A 221 -7.34 -16.86 1.62
N GLU A 222 -7.62 -17.27 2.86
CA GLU A 222 -8.81 -18.07 3.21
C GLU A 222 -10.10 -17.28 2.96
N GLN A 223 -10.11 -15.98 3.27
CA GLN A 223 -11.25 -15.12 2.97
C GLN A 223 -11.48 -14.98 1.47
N ALA A 224 -10.42 -14.69 0.70
CA ALA A 224 -10.51 -14.57 -0.75
C ALA A 224 -11.03 -15.88 -1.39
N GLU A 225 -10.54 -17.06 -0.94
CA GLU A 225 -11.03 -18.36 -1.37
C GLU A 225 -12.52 -18.51 -1.08
N GLY A 226 -12.97 -18.13 0.12
CA GLY A 226 -14.40 -18.13 0.49
C GLY A 226 -15.24 -17.22 -0.41
N GLU A 227 -14.75 -16.04 -0.75
CA GLU A 227 -15.44 -15.10 -1.64
C GLU A 227 -15.50 -15.62 -3.09
N PHE A 228 -14.43 -16.26 -3.61
CA PHE A 228 -14.49 -16.95 -4.90
C PHE A 228 -15.50 -18.10 -4.92
N ARG A 229 -15.62 -18.87 -3.84
CA ARG A 229 -16.61 -19.96 -3.73
C ARG A 229 -18.05 -19.45 -3.64
N ALA A 230 -18.27 -18.31 -3.01
CA ALA A 230 -19.59 -17.71 -2.87
C ALA A 230 -20.01 -16.87 -4.08
N PHE A 231 -19.07 -16.53 -4.97
CA PHE A 231 -19.35 -15.68 -6.12
C PHE A 231 -20.18 -16.42 -7.17
N THR A 232 -21.31 -15.82 -7.56
CA THR A 232 -22.15 -16.27 -8.66
C THR A 232 -21.95 -15.34 -9.85
N ALA A 233 -21.62 -15.90 -11.00
CA ALA A 233 -21.45 -15.14 -12.22
C ALA A 233 -22.80 -14.63 -12.73
N GLN A 234 -23.00 -13.32 -12.83
CA GLN A 234 -24.28 -12.69 -13.22
C GLN A 234 -24.81 -13.18 -14.56
N GLU A 235 -23.92 -13.44 -15.51
CA GLU A 235 -24.27 -13.87 -16.87
C GLU A 235 -24.59 -15.38 -16.99
N ASP A 236 -24.31 -16.15 -15.95
CA ASP A 236 -24.37 -17.63 -16.03
C ASP A 236 -25.16 -18.25 -14.88
N ASN A 237 -25.43 -17.50 -13.80
CA ASN A 237 -26.07 -17.95 -12.55
C ASN A 237 -25.40 -19.17 -11.89
N ARG A 238 -24.21 -19.58 -12.33
CA ARG A 238 -23.40 -20.64 -11.72
C ARG A 238 -22.37 -20.05 -10.76
N LEU A 239 -22.00 -20.84 -9.76
CA LEU A 239 -20.90 -20.50 -8.88
C LEU A 239 -19.59 -20.42 -9.68
N PHE A 240 -18.71 -19.51 -9.29
CA PHE A 240 -17.39 -19.37 -9.93
C PHE A 240 -16.62 -20.69 -9.98
N THR A 241 -16.67 -21.46 -8.88
CA THR A 241 -15.97 -22.73 -8.73
C THR A 241 -16.57 -23.88 -9.55
N GLU A 242 -17.80 -23.75 -10.06
CA GLU A 242 -18.37 -24.67 -11.03
C GLU A 242 -17.86 -24.43 -12.46
N LEU A 243 -17.35 -23.22 -12.71
CA LEU A 243 -16.86 -22.79 -14.02
C LEU A 243 -15.33 -22.87 -14.11
N TYR A 244 -14.64 -22.54 -13.03
CA TYR A 244 -13.17 -22.40 -12.99
C TYR A 244 -12.60 -22.96 -11.70
N GLY A 245 -11.49 -23.70 -11.80
CA GLY A 245 -10.75 -24.19 -10.66
C GLY A 245 -10.11 -23.04 -9.88
N VAL A 246 -10.29 -23.06 -8.57
CA VAL A 246 -9.66 -22.10 -7.62
C VAL A 246 -8.87 -22.90 -6.61
N THR A 247 -7.59 -22.62 -6.49
CA THR A 247 -6.68 -23.32 -5.57
C THR A 247 -5.90 -22.32 -4.73
N ARG A 248 -5.98 -22.47 -3.41
CA ARG A 248 -5.09 -21.78 -2.49
C ARG A 248 -3.82 -22.61 -2.28
N LEU A 249 -2.67 -21.98 -2.54
CA LEU A 249 -1.38 -22.62 -2.39
C LEU A 249 -1.00 -22.69 -0.89
N SER A 250 -0.85 -23.91 -0.39
CA SER A 250 -0.45 -24.21 0.99
C SER A 250 0.93 -24.89 1.07
N SER A 251 1.52 -25.24 -0.07
CA SER A 251 2.84 -25.88 -0.18
C SER A 251 3.63 -25.28 -1.34
N SER A 252 4.86 -25.73 -1.55
CA SER A 252 5.70 -25.37 -2.70
C SER A 252 5.26 -26.02 -4.02
N PHE A 253 4.25 -26.89 -4.00
CA PHE A 253 3.68 -27.49 -5.21
C PHE A 253 2.55 -26.63 -5.78
N ILE A 254 2.60 -26.34 -7.09
CA ILE A 254 1.54 -25.63 -7.82
C ILE A 254 0.86 -26.67 -8.73
N PRO A 255 -0.41 -27.04 -8.48
CA PRO A 255 -1.16 -27.91 -9.36
C PRO A 255 -1.45 -27.23 -10.71
N ASP A 256 -1.58 -28.02 -11.78
CA ASP A 256 -1.74 -27.50 -13.15
C ASP A 256 -3.21 -27.32 -13.59
N ASP A 257 -4.16 -27.77 -12.80
CA ASP A 257 -5.57 -27.94 -13.15
C ASP A 257 -6.46 -26.73 -12.82
N SER A 258 -5.93 -25.74 -12.13
CA SER A 258 -6.69 -24.55 -11.72
C SER A 258 -6.46 -23.35 -12.63
N GLN A 259 -7.44 -22.46 -12.68
CA GLN A 259 -7.36 -21.20 -13.40
C GLN A 259 -7.05 -20.02 -12.49
N VAL A 260 -7.41 -20.11 -11.21
CA VAL A 260 -7.10 -19.08 -10.20
C VAL A 260 -6.28 -19.70 -9.08
N TYR A 261 -5.15 -19.07 -8.77
CA TYR A 261 -4.26 -19.48 -7.70
C TYR A 261 -4.22 -18.36 -6.67
N ILE A 262 -4.56 -18.67 -5.42
CA ILE A 262 -4.49 -17.74 -4.30
C ILE A 262 -3.24 -18.07 -3.51
N SER A 263 -2.38 -17.07 -3.28
CA SER A 263 -1.11 -17.27 -2.55
C SER A 263 -0.78 -16.05 -1.71
N THR A 264 -0.08 -16.27 -0.60
CA THR A 264 0.62 -15.17 0.05
C THR A 264 1.85 -14.79 -0.76
N ILE A 265 2.29 -13.54 -0.66
CA ILE A 265 3.50 -13.10 -1.35
C ILE A 265 4.74 -13.86 -0.85
N GLN A 266 4.78 -14.19 0.46
CA GLN A 266 5.85 -14.99 1.09
C GLN A 266 5.91 -16.41 0.48
N ARG A 267 4.75 -17.04 0.33
CA ARG A 267 4.66 -18.38 -0.28
C ARG A 267 5.16 -18.37 -1.72
N MET A 268 4.70 -17.41 -2.52
CA MET A 268 5.13 -17.30 -3.91
C MET A 268 6.64 -17.03 -4.02
N TYR A 269 7.18 -16.16 -3.18
CA TYR A 269 8.63 -15.94 -3.11
C TYR A 269 9.40 -17.22 -2.77
N SER A 270 8.92 -17.98 -1.80
CA SER A 270 9.52 -19.24 -1.39
C SER A 270 9.49 -20.29 -2.52
N ILE A 271 8.36 -20.39 -3.23
CA ILE A 271 8.21 -21.26 -4.41
C ILE A 271 9.22 -20.90 -5.50
N LEU A 272 9.36 -19.62 -5.84
CA LEU A 272 10.30 -19.16 -6.86
C LEU A 272 11.76 -19.43 -6.47
N ARG A 273 12.08 -19.42 -5.18
CA ARG A 273 13.39 -19.79 -4.70
C ARG A 273 13.63 -21.30 -4.56
N GLY A 274 12.58 -22.10 -4.65
CA GLY A 274 12.66 -23.54 -4.41
C GLY A 274 12.94 -23.90 -2.95
N THR A 275 12.49 -23.04 -1.99
CA THR A 275 12.62 -23.27 -0.55
C THR A 275 11.25 -23.56 0.06
N GLU A 276 11.20 -24.31 1.16
CA GLU A 276 9.96 -24.46 1.91
C GLU A 276 9.76 -23.29 2.87
N LEU A 277 8.51 -22.91 3.07
CA LEU A 277 8.10 -21.84 3.98
C LEU A 277 7.34 -22.46 5.16
N ASP A 278 7.70 -22.08 6.38
CA ASP A 278 6.93 -22.42 7.56
C ASP A 278 5.56 -21.72 7.50
N GLU A 279 4.49 -22.43 7.83
CA GLU A 279 3.13 -21.86 7.79
C GLU A 279 2.94 -20.65 8.71
N SER A 280 3.67 -20.60 9.83
CA SER A 280 3.62 -19.47 10.76
C SER A 280 4.13 -18.17 10.14
N ALA A 281 5.04 -18.25 9.15
CA ALA A 281 5.56 -17.08 8.44
C ALA A 281 4.49 -16.42 7.53
N GLU A 282 3.44 -17.13 7.14
CA GLU A 282 2.33 -16.59 6.35
C GLU A 282 1.28 -15.85 7.19
N GLU A 283 1.33 -15.98 8.50
CA GLU A 283 0.42 -15.28 9.42
C GLU A 283 0.93 -13.89 9.78
N THR A 284 2.22 -13.64 9.59
CA THR A 284 2.86 -12.35 9.87
C THR A 284 2.79 -11.44 8.66
N ASN A 285 2.78 -10.12 8.92
CA ASN A 285 2.87 -9.12 7.86
C ASN A 285 4.16 -9.34 7.04
N PRO A 286 4.12 -9.37 5.70
CA PRO A 286 5.30 -9.54 4.85
C PRO A 286 6.44 -8.59 5.16
N ASN A 287 6.14 -7.36 5.60
CA ASN A 287 7.15 -6.38 5.96
C ASN A 287 7.82 -6.66 7.32
N GLU A 288 7.28 -7.59 8.10
CA GLU A 288 7.80 -8.03 9.40
C GLU A 288 8.56 -9.36 9.31
N THR A 289 8.51 -10.01 8.14
CA THR A 289 9.19 -11.29 7.92
C THR A 289 10.69 -11.09 7.74
N ASN A 290 11.48 -11.71 8.60
CA ASN A 290 12.94 -11.63 8.57
C ASN A 290 13.51 -12.74 7.68
N PHE A 291 14.21 -12.36 6.60
CA PHE A 291 15.03 -13.27 5.83
C PHE A 291 16.52 -13.08 6.23
N THR A 292 17.14 -14.12 6.72
CA THR A 292 18.58 -14.15 6.99
C THR A 292 19.33 -14.58 5.73
N GLY A 293 20.17 -13.69 5.18
CA GLY A 293 21.03 -13.98 4.02
C GLY A 293 21.63 -12.71 3.41
N THR A 294 22.66 -12.85 2.58
CA THR A 294 23.21 -11.75 1.79
C THR A 294 22.24 -11.39 0.66
N THR A 295 22.30 -10.16 0.13
CA THR A 295 21.40 -9.68 -0.95
C THR A 295 21.46 -10.59 -2.19
N ARG A 296 22.56 -11.28 -2.46
CA ARG A 296 22.72 -12.27 -3.53
C ARG A 296 22.01 -13.59 -3.22
N ASP A 297 21.98 -14.00 -1.96
CA ASP A 297 21.32 -15.23 -1.52
C ASP A 297 19.79 -15.06 -1.43
N LEU A 298 19.31 -13.82 -1.41
CA LEU A 298 17.89 -13.46 -1.32
C LEU A 298 17.24 -13.16 -2.68
N SER A 299 17.98 -13.19 -3.79
CA SER A 299 17.41 -12.92 -5.11
C SER A 299 16.59 -14.10 -5.63
N VAL A 300 15.44 -13.77 -6.27
CA VAL A 300 14.65 -14.74 -7.02
C VAL A 300 15.46 -15.22 -8.23
N ARG A 301 15.39 -16.52 -8.52
CA ARG A 301 16.03 -17.16 -9.68
C ARG A 301 14.95 -17.76 -10.57
N TYR A 302 15.31 -17.99 -11.85
CA TYR A 302 14.41 -18.67 -12.76
C TYR A 302 14.06 -20.07 -12.23
N ASN A 303 12.76 -20.37 -12.23
CA ASN A 303 12.21 -21.66 -11.80
C ASN A 303 11.52 -22.35 -12.97
N GLU A 304 12.06 -23.49 -13.40
CA GLU A 304 11.52 -24.25 -14.55
C GLU A 304 10.09 -24.74 -14.33
N LYS A 305 9.68 -24.98 -13.09
CA LYS A 305 8.31 -25.40 -12.76
C LYS A 305 7.30 -24.26 -12.83
N VAL A 306 7.78 -23.03 -12.66
CA VAL A 306 6.96 -21.82 -12.65
C VAL A 306 7.63 -20.78 -13.56
N PRO A 307 7.58 -20.96 -14.88
CA PRO A 307 8.21 -20.04 -15.83
C PRO A 307 7.58 -18.65 -15.77
N ILE A 308 8.25 -17.65 -16.33
CA ILE A 308 7.81 -16.24 -16.27
C ILE A 308 6.42 -16.02 -16.87
N GLU A 309 6.01 -16.83 -17.80
CA GLU A 309 4.72 -16.83 -18.50
C GLU A 309 3.67 -17.77 -17.88
N PHE A 310 3.93 -18.31 -16.69
CA PHE A 310 3.02 -19.26 -16.03
C PHE A 310 1.64 -18.64 -15.78
N PHE A 311 1.60 -17.40 -15.33
CA PHE A 311 0.38 -16.62 -15.15
C PHE A 311 0.20 -15.60 -16.28
N ASN A 312 -1.04 -15.17 -16.52
CA ASN A 312 -1.37 -14.10 -17.47
C ASN A 312 -1.65 -12.76 -16.73
N PHE A 313 -2.23 -12.86 -15.55
CA PHE A 313 -2.59 -11.71 -14.70
C PHE A 313 -2.18 -12.00 -13.26
N VAL A 314 -1.82 -10.94 -12.55
CA VAL A 314 -1.62 -10.96 -11.10
C VAL A 314 -2.52 -9.89 -10.47
N VAL A 315 -3.39 -10.31 -9.58
CA VAL A 315 -4.17 -9.43 -8.70
C VAL A 315 -3.45 -9.35 -7.37
N ILE A 316 -3.22 -8.16 -6.87
CA ILE A 316 -2.44 -7.90 -5.65
C ILE A 316 -3.35 -7.18 -4.66
N ASP A 317 -3.86 -7.92 -3.69
CA ASP A 317 -4.68 -7.31 -2.63
C ASP A 317 -3.79 -6.61 -1.60
N GLU A 318 -4.27 -5.49 -1.07
CA GLU A 318 -3.52 -4.56 -0.21
C GLU A 318 -2.10 -4.27 -0.76
N CYS A 319 -2.04 -3.99 -2.08
CA CYS A 319 -0.80 -3.90 -2.86
C CYS A 319 0.23 -2.92 -2.28
N HIS A 320 -0.20 -1.89 -1.53
CA HIS A 320 0.69 -0.94 -0.86
C HIS A 320 1.66 -1.59 0.15
N ARG A 321 1.47 -2.86 0.50
CA ARG A 321 2.37 -3.64 1.37
C ARG A 321 3.32 -4.56 0.62
N SER A 322 2.91 -5.04 -0.56
CA SER A 322 3.58 -6.12 -1.29
C SER A 322 4.50 -5.66 -2.43
N ILE A 323 4.49 -4.36 -2.79
CA ILE A 323 5.23 -3.83 -3.96
C ILE A 323 6.65 -3.37 -3.65
N TYR A 324 7.19 -3.65 -2.45
CA TYR A 324 8.51 -3.16 -2.01
C TYR A 324 9.49 -4.28 -1.72
N ASN A 325 10.76 -3.91 -1.68
CA ASN A 325 11.87 -4.76 -1.25
C ASN A 325 11.91 -6.13 -1.96
N LEU A 326 12.07 -7.19 -1.20
CA LEU A 326 12.14 -8.56 -1.70
C LEU A 326 10.87 -8.99 -2.45
N TRP A 327 9.71 -8.52 -2.02
CA TRP A 327 8.41 -8.89 -2.60
C TRP A 327 8.22 -8.36 -4.02
N LYS A 328 8.80 -7.19 -4.33
CA LYS A 328 8.80 -6.65 -5.69
C LYS A 328 9.40 -7.63 -6.69
N GLN A 329 10.40 -8.43 -6.30
CA GLN A 329 11.03 -9.42 -7.17
C GLN A 329 10.05 -10.49 -7.66
N VAL A 330 9.05 -10.86 -6.84
CA VAL A 330 7.97 -11.79 -7.26
C VAL A 330 7.13 -11.18 -8.36
N LEU A 331 6.81 -9.89 -8.24
CA LEU A 331 5.98 -9.17 -9.21
C LEU A 331 6.74 -8.87 -10.51
N ASP A 332 8.04 -8.59 -10.42
CA ASP A 332 8.90 -8.34 -11.58
C ASP A 332 9.34 -9.66 -12.28
N TYR A 333 9.15 -10.81 -11.63
CA TYR A 333 9.48 -12.12 -12.20
C TYR A 333 8.54 -12.51 -13.35
N PHE A 334 7.25 -12.26 -13.24
CA PHE A 334 6.25 -12.71 -14.19
C PHE A 334 6.02 -11.71 -15.34
N ASP A 335 5.89 -12.22 -16.58
CA ASP A 335 5.43 -11.44 -17.74
C ASP A 335 3.89 -11.37 -17.76
N VAL A 336 3.32 -10.48 -16.91
CA VAL A 336 1.89 -10.42 -16.62
C VAL A 336 1.33 -9.00 -16.66
N PHE A 337 0.01 -8.91 -16.76
CA PHE A 337 -0.72 -7.72 -16.32
C PHE A 337 -0.91 -7.73 -14.81
N GLN A 338 -0.76 -6.59 -14.16
CA GLN A 338 -0.85 -6.43 -12.71
C GLN A 338 -2.02 -5.54 -12.33
N ILE A 339 -2.84 -6.00 -11.41
CA ILE A 339 -4.01 -5.31 -10.86
C ILE A 339 -3.75 -5.09 -9.37
N GLY A 340 -3.43 -3.88 -8.97
CA GLY A 340 -3.30 -3.52 -7.57
C GLY A 340 -4.63 -3.11 -6.95
N LEU A 341 -4.96 -3.66 -5.80
CA LEU A 341 -6.13 -3.29 -5.00
C LEU A 341 -5.65 -2.66 -3.70
N THR A 342 -6.21 -1.53 -3.33
CA THR A 342 -5.93 -0.90 -2.02
C THR A 342 -7.02 0.09 -1.64
N ALA A 343 -7.22 0.30 -0.34
CA ALA A 343 -8.05 1.39 0.16
C ALA A 343 -7.22 2.67 0.38
N THR A 344 -5.92 2.54 0.63
CA THR A 344 -5.03 3.61 1.09
C THR A 344 -3.71 3.59 0.33
N PRO A 345 -3.70 4.00 -0.96
CA PRO A 345 -2.46 4.09 -1.72
C PRO A 345 -1.56 5.20 -1.18
N ASP A 346 -0.26 4.96 -1.16
CA ASP A 346 0.77 5.98 -0.91
C ASP A 346 1.43 6.43 -2.24
N ASN A 347 2.28 7.46 -2.19
CA ASN A 347 2.97 7.97 -3.37
C ASN A 347 3.80 6.90 -4.10
N ARG A 348 4.36 5.95 -3.36
CA ARG A 348 5.16 4.85 -3.91
C ARG A 348 4.28 3.83 -4.62
N THR A 349 3.06 3.60 -4.09
CA THR A 349 2.06 2.76 -4.74
C THR A 349 1.70 3.36 -6.11
N PHE A 350 1.42 4.66 -6.17
CA PHE A 350 1.17 5.33 -7.46
C PHE A 350 2.36 5.22 -8.41
N GLY A 351 3.60 5.43 -7.92
CA GLY A 351 4.82 5.28 -8.72
C GLY A 351 4.99 3.87 -9.29
N TYR A 352 4.76 2.82 -8.49
CA TYR A 352 4.86 1.43 -8.93
C TYR A 352 3.88 1.09 -10.05
N PHE A 353 2.65 1.58 -9.97
CA PHE A 353 1.61 1.39 -11.00
C PHE A 353 1.65 2.43 -12.10
N ASN A 354 2.77 3.15 -12.29
CA ASN A 354 2.97 4.17 -13.32
C ASN A 354 1.84 5.22 -13.34
N GLN A 355 1.35 5.61 -12.16
CA GLN A 355 0.23 6.52 -11.95
C GLN A 355 -1.08 6.11 -12.68
N ASN A 356 -1.19 4.85 -13.07
CA ASN A 356 -2.36 4.32 -13.75
C ASN A 356 -3.46 3.96 -12.75
N LEU A 357 -4.08 4.97 -12.16
CA LEU A 357 -5.21 4.85 -11.26
C LEU A 357 -6.50 4.71 -12.08
N VAL A 358 -7.08 3.51 -12.10
CA VAL A 358 -8.30 3.22 -12.87
C VAL A 358 -9.58 3.41 -12.06
N SER A 359 -9.48 3.42 -10.73
CA SER A 359 -10.59 3.75 -9.84
C SER A 359 -10.08 4.52 -8.63
N ASP A 360 -10.73 5.64 -8.33
CA ASP A 360 -10.52 6.47 -7.13
C ASP A 360 -11.84 6.54 -6.36
N TYR A 361 -12.08 5.52 -5.53
CA TYR A 361 -13.29 5.41 -4.73
C TYR A 361 -12.96 5.36 -3.25
N GLY A 362 -12.66 6.53 -2.69
CA GLY A 362 -12.34 6.73 -1.30
C GLY A 362 -13.55 6.56 -0.36
N TYR A 363 -13.27 6.59 0.95
CA TYR A 363 -14.28 6.46 2.00
C TYR A 363 -15.38 7.50 1.88
N GLU A 364 -15.03 8.74 1.60
CA GLU A 364 -15.96 9.84 1.48
C GLU A 364 -16.99 9.63 0.37
N LYS A 365 -16.53 9.23 -0.82
CA LYS A 365 -17.42 8.91 -1.94
C LYS A 365 -18.35 7.76 -1.57
N ALA A 366 -17.82 6.74 -0.91
CA ALA A 366 -18.60 5.58 -0.51
C ALA A 366 -19.68 5.90 0.53
N VAL A 367 -19.48 6.91 1.37
CA VAL A 367 -20.50 7.42 2.30
C VAL A 367 -21.56 8.23 1.56
N ILE A 368 -21.14 9.11 0.64
CA ILE A 368 -22.07 9.90 -0.17
C ILE A 368 -23.00 9.00 -0.99
N ASP A 369 -22.47 7.93 -1.56
CA ASP A 369 -23.22 6.95 -2.35
C ASP A 369 -24.03 5.95 -1.48
N GLY A 370 -23.97 6.08 -0.15
CA GLY A 370 -24.68 5.18 0.78
C GLY A 370 -24.16 3.75 0.82
N VAL A 371 -22.97 3.52 0.26
CA VAL A 371 -22.29 2.20 0.29
C VAL A 371 -21.67 1.92 1.66
N LEU A 372 -21.21 2.96 2.34
CA LEU A 372 -20.66 2.94 3.68
C LEU A 372 -21.42 3.93 4.57
N VAL A 373 -21.33 3.71 5.90
CA VAL A 373 -21.91 4.65 6.88
C VAL A 373 -20.85 5.63 7.40
N PRO A 374 -21.25 6.89 7.72
CA PRO A 374 -20.40 7.87 8.38
C PRO A 374 -20.10 7.48 9.82
N TYR A 375 -19.19 8.20 10.47
CA TYR A 375 -18.88 8.03 11.89
C TYR A 375 -18.97 9.34 12.66
N ASN A 376 -19.33 9.21 13.94
CA ASN A 376 -19.26 10.30 14.90
C ASN A 376 -18.13 10.04 15.90
N VAL A 377 -17.42 11.08 16.32
CA VAL A 377 -16.32 10.96 17.29
C VAL A 377 -16.76 11.45 18.64
N PHE A 378 -16.62 10.59 19.66
CA PHE A 378 -16.81 10.93 21.07
C PHE A 378 -15.46 10.86 21.77
N THR A 379 -15.02 11.97 22.36
CA THR A 379 -13.72 12.06 23.02
C THR A 379 -13.87 11.87 24.52
N ILE A 380 -12.97 11.09 25.12
CA ILE A 380 -12.80 10.95 26.58
C ILE A 380 -11.34 11.27 26.88
N GLU A 381 -11.07 12.45 27.46
CA GLU A 381 -9.74 12.83 27.92
C GLU A 381 -9.68 12.68 29.46
N THR A 382 -8.69 11.96 29.95
CA THR A 382 -8.44 11.87 31.40
C THR A 382 -7.18 12.64 31.77
N GLN A 383 -7.03 12.95 33.03
CA GLN A 383 -5.86 13.68 33.52
C GLN A 383 -4.58 12.91 33.23
N ILE A 384 -4.56 11.62 33.50
CA ILE A 384 -3.38 10.75 33.32
C ILE A 384 -3.09 10.52 31.86
N THR A 385 -4.08 10.30 31.00
CA THR A 385 -3.84 10.13 29.56
C THR A 385 -3.25 11.36 28.90
N LYS A 386 -3.60 12.55 29.44
CA LYS A 386 -3.13 13.84 28.89
C LYS A 386 -1.75 14.26 29.40
N ASN A 387 -1.58 14.22 30.73
CA ASN A 387 -0.43 14.82 31.42
C ASN A 387 0.58 13.79 31.94
N GLY A 388 0.19 12.51 32.01
CA GLY A 388 0.90 11.53 32.81
C GLY A 388 0.70 11.72 34.31
N ASN A 389 1.50 11.06 35.12
CA ASN A 389 1.47 11.21 36.57
C ASN A 389 2.83 10.82 37.20
N LYS A 390 2.90 10.94 38.54
CA LYS A 390 4.08 10.60 39.33
C LYS A 390 3.67 9.64 40.44
N ILE A 391 4.49 8.63 40.69
CA ILE A 391 4.40 7.76 41.86
C ILE A 391 5.58 8.11 42.77
N SER A 392 5.31 8.42 44.01
CA SER A 392 6.34 8.94 44.94
C SER A 392 7.17 7.84 45.56
N LEU A 393 8.40 8.17 45.92
CA LEU A 393 9.32 7.35 46.72
C LEU A 393 8.62 6.77 47.96
N GLY A 394 8.81 5.51 48.25
CA GLY A 394 8.27 4.78 49.41
C GLY A 394 6.83 4.29 49.24
N GLU A 395 6.18 4.57 48.13
CA GLU A 395 4.87 4.00 47.83
C GLU A 395 4.97 2.51 47.41
N LYS A 396 3.96 1.73 47.80
CA LYS A 396 3.86 0.31 47.43
C LYS A 396 3.24 0.22 46.05
N VAL A 397 3.97 -0.37 45.11
CA VAL A 397 3.48 -0.66 43.76
C VAL A 397 3.47 -2.15 43.51
N ASP A 398 2.49 -2.60 42.76
CA ASP A 398 2.47 -3.96 42.22
C ASP A 398 3.31 -3.96 40.96
N LYS A 399 4.31 -4.85 40.92
CA LYS A 399 5.08 -5.16 39.71
C LYS A 399 4.54 -6.46 39.09
N ARG A 400 4.55 -6.55 37.80
CA ARG A 400 4.05 -7.68 37.06
C ARG A 400 5.03 -8.10 35.96
N GLU A 401 5.43 -9.36 35.95
CA GLU A 401 6.20 -9.92 34.85
C GLU A 401 5.32 -9.96 33.59
N ARG A 402 5.80 -9.38 32.49
CA ARG A 402 5.02 -9.27 31.24
C ARG A 402 4.65 -10.63 30.64
N LEU A 403 5.49 -11.63 30.77
CA LEU A 403 5.27 -12.94 30.15
C LEU A 403 4.43 -13.86 31.03
N THR A 404 4.70 -13.94 32.32
CA THR A 404 4.06 -14.87 33.25
C THR A 404 2.85 -14.25 33.95
N ARG A 405 2.72 -12.91 33.88
CA ARG A 405 1.73 -12.10 34.63
C ARG A 405 1.81 -12.26 36.16
N LYS A 406 2.85 -12.90 36.68
CA LYS A 406 3.06 -13.05 38.09
C LYS A 406 3.24 -11.68 38.73
N LYS A 407 2.37 -11.37 39.71
CA LYS A 407 2.41 -10.12 40.44
C LYS A 407 3.30 -10.28 41.67
N PHE A 408 4.08 -9.27 41.96
CA PHE A 408 4.80 -9.10 43.22
C PHE A 408 4.79 -7.63 43.58
N TRP A 409 4.84 -7.32 44.83
CA TRP A 409 4.81 -5.93 45.30
C TRP A 409 6.20 -5.52 45.78
N GLU A 410 6.52 -4.26 45.58
CA GLU A 410 7.77 -3.65 45.98
C GLU A 410 7.55 -2.22 46.45
N ASN A 411 8.32 -1.73 47.42
CA ASN A 411 8.34 -0.31 47.75
C ASN A 411 9.26 0.38 46.76
N LEU A 412 8.83 1.54 46.24
CA LEU A 412 9.66 2.31 45.33
C LEU A 412 10.85 2.93 46.09
N ASP A 413 12.05 2.77 45.54
CA ASP A 413 13.28 3.38 46.05
C ASP A 413 13.53 4.78 45.48
N GLU A 414 12.77 5.20 44.47
CA GLU A 414 12.83 6.53 43.81
C GLU A 414 11.48 6.97 43.28
N ASP A 415 11.32 8.26 43.01
CA ASP A 415 10.15 8.84 42.35
C ASP A 415 10.09 8.36 40.89
N ILE A 416 8.93 7.87 40.43
CA ILE A 416 8.70 7.49 39.06
C ILE A 416 7.69 8.46 38.43
N GLU A 417 8.18 9.28 37.49
CA GLU A 417 7.33 10.13 36.65
C GLU A 417 7.07 9.39 35.31
N TYR A 418 5.81 9.37 34.86
CA TYR A 418 5.43 8.79 33.60
C TYR A 418 4.49 9.67 32.80
N SER A 419 4.65 9.67 31.50
CA SER A 419 3.77 10.38 30.56
C SER A 419 2.60 9.50 30.12
N GLY A 420 1.54 10.09 29.60
CA GLY A 420 0.44 9.35 28.99
C GLY A 420 0.85 8.37 27.87
N LYS A 421 2.02 8.58 27.24
CA LYS A 421 2.59 7.67 26.23
C LYS A 421 3.16 6.38 26.81
N GLN A 422 3.63 6.40 28.05
CA GLN A 422 4.16 5.25 28.78
C GLN A 422 3.05 4.44 29.46
N LEU A 423 1.86 5.05 29.61
CA LEU A 423 0.68 4.37 30.11
C LEU A 423 0.38 3.13 29.26
N ASP A 424 0.02 2.02 29.89
CA ASP A 424 -0.32 0.72 29.29
C ASP A 424 0.82 -0.02 28.55
N GLN A 425 2.01 0.55 28.55
CA GLN A 425 3.24 -0.15 28.08
C GLN A 425 4.11 -0.57 29.25
N ASP A 426 4.59 0.41 29.98
CA ASP A 426 5.54 0.24 31.05
C ASP A 426 4.85 0.41 32.42
N ILE A 427 3.80 1.23 32.47
CA ILE A 427 2.97 1.47 33.64
C ILE A 427 1.51 1.24 33.27
N VAL A 428 0.83 0.39 34.02
CA VAL A 428 -0.60 0.15 33.91
C VAL A 428 -1.31 0.88 35.04
N ASN A 429 -2.28 1.70 34.73
CA ASN A 429 -3.15 2.32 35.72
C ASN A 429 -4.58 1.77 35.57
N PRO A 430 -5.00 0.80 36.40
CA PRO A 430 -6.35 0.24 36.36
C PRO A 430 -7.45 1.29 36.58
N SER A 431 -7.14 2.39 37.32
CA SER A 431 -8.08 3.50 37.49
C SER A 431 -8.38 4.22 36.20
N THR A 432 -7.38 4.43 35.34
CA THR A 432 -7.59 5.04 34.01
C THR A 432 -8.49 4.17 33.14
N ILE A 433 -8.21 2.85 33.06
CA ILE A 433 -9.04 1.90 32.29
C ILE A 433 -10.47 1.92 32.82
N ARG A 434 -10.65 1.82 34.15
CA ARG A 434 -11.96 1.83 34.84
C ARG A 434 -12.72 3.13 34.58
N THR A 435 -12.06 4.27 34.66
CA THR A 435 -12.64 5.60 34.42
C THR A 435 -13.16 5.72 32.99
N ILE A 436 -12.37 5.26 32.00
CA ILE A 436 -12.77 5.26 30.60
C ILE A 436 -13.97 4.32 30.38
N ILE A 437 -13.91 3.07 30.86
CA ILE A 437 -14.97 2.07 30.67
C ILE A 437 -16.27 2.50 31.34
N ARG A 438 -16.22 3.10 32.54
CA ARG A 438 -17.37 3.66 33.23
C ARG A 438 -17.98 4.82 32.44
N ALA A 439 -17.17 5.74 31.94
CA ALA A 439 -17.64 6.82 31.09
C ALA A 439 -18.32 6.31 29.83
N VAL A 440 -17.76 5.30 29.20
CA VAL A 440 -18.38 4.61 28.04
C VAL A 440 -19.73 4.05 28.42
N LYS A 441 -19.82 3.24 29.48
CA LYS A 441 -21.05 2.64 29.95
C LYS A 441 -22.16 3.69 30.21
N GLU A 442 -21.81 4.78 30.88
CA GLU A 442 -22.77 5.84 31.26
C GLU A 442 -23.29 6.62 30.03
N ASN A 443 -22.47 6.75 28.96
CA ASN A 443 -22.85 7.53 27.79
C ASN A 443 -23.43 6.69 26.63
N LEU A 444 -23.27 5.36 26.62
CA LEU A 444 -23.86 4.50 25.58
C LEU A 444 -25.38 4.68 25.41
N PRO A 445 -26.20 4.82 26.49
CA PRO A 445 -27.62 5.05 26.31
C PRO A 445 -27.97 6.37 25.60
N ALA A 446 -27.15 7.40 25.78
CA ALA A 446 -27.35 8.66 25.08
C ALA A 446 -26.85 8.60 23.61
N MET A 447 -25.83 7.79 23.31
CA MET A 447 -25.34 7.55 21.96
C MET A 447 -26.32 6.67 21.16
N PHE A 448 -27.02 5.73 21.82
CA PHE A 448 -27.94 4.78 21.18
C PHE A 448 -29.29 4.75 21.94
N PRO A 449 -30.08 5.84 21.85
CA PRO A 449 -31.32 5.97 22.66
C PRO A 449 -32.40 4.94 22.31
N ASP A 450 -32.34 4.31 21.15
CA ASP A 450 -33.30 3.32 20.69
C ASP A 450 -33.02 1.88 21.14
N ARG A 451 -31.95 1.64 21.91
CA ARG A 451 -31.50 0.29 22.31
C ARG A 451 -32.07 -0.17 23.66
N TYR A 452 -33.31 0.12 23.92
CA TYR A 452 -34.00 -0.37 25.12
C TYR A 452 -34.94 -1.52 24.79
N ALA A 453 -34.81 -2.65 25.50
CA ALA A 453 -35.73 -3.75 25.41
C ALA A 453 -37.10 -3.33 25.99
N VAL A 454 -38.14 -3.47 25.20
CA VAL A 454 -39.52 -3.33 25.73
C VAL A 454 -39.83 -4.54 26.58
N GLY A 455 -39.94 -4.36 27.88
CA GLY A 455 -40.28 -5.42 28.82
C GLY A 455 -41.57 -6.14 28.42
N THR A 456 -41.47 -7.36 27.92
CA THR A 456 -42.62 -8.28 27.88
C THR A 456 -42.88 -8.77 29.29
N SER A 457 -43.76 -8.08 30.00
CA SER A 457 -44.33 -8.61 31.23
C SER A 457 -45.17 -9.85 30.91
N ARG A 458 -44.59 -11.02 31.05
CA ARG A 458 -45.31 -12.29 31.21
C ARG A 458 -45.26 -12.68 32.69
N ASP A 459 -46.02 -11.93 33.47
CA ASP A 459 -46.62 -12.48 34.72
C ASP A 459 -47.75 -11.53 35.16
N LEU A 460 -48.98 -11.94 34.88
CA LEU A 460 -50.22 -11.27 35.23
C LEU A 460 -50.65 -11.61 36.68
N SER A 461 -49.73 -11.79 37.63
CA SER A 461 -50.09 -12.17 39.00
C SER A 461 -49.25 -11.52 40.12
N ALA A 462 -48.69 -10.35 39.91
CA ALA A 462 -48.06 -9.62 41.01
C ALA A 462 -48.55 -8.17 41.06
N THR A 463 -49.44 -7.91 41.98
CA THR A 463 -49.80 -6.58 42.46
C THR A 463 -48.64 -5.95 43.21
N SER A 464 -47.79 -5.20 42.43
CA SER A 464 -46.95 -4.14 43.01
C SER A 464 -46.47 -3.23 41.88
N GLU A 465 -46.72 -1.94 42.00
CA GLU A 465 -46.20 -0.86 41.21
C GLU A 465 -44.67 -0.82 41.34
N THR A 466 -43.96 -1.64 40.56
CA THR A 466 -42.52 -1.49 40.32
C THR A 466 -42.36 -1.20 38.87
N SER A 467 -41.85 -0.01 38.57
CA SER A 467 -41.47 0.51 37.25
C SER A 467 -40.70 -0.57 36.46
N ALA A 468 -41.24 -0.97 35.31
CA ALA A 468 -40.53 -1.82 34.35
C ALA A 468 -39.24 -1.12 33.91
N THR A 469 -38.15 -1.48 34.51
CA THR A 469 -36.82 -1.04 34.10
C THR A 469 -36.50 -1.72 32.74
N SER A 470 -36.70 -0.98 31.66
CA SER A 470 -36.26 -1.42 30.34
C SER A 470 -34.74 -1.54 30.35
N ALA A 471 -34.24 -2.76 30.21
CA ALA A 471 -32.79 -3.00 30.16
C ALA A 471 -32.20 -2.42 28.87
N PHE A 472 -31.12 -1.64 29.00
CA PHE A 472 -30.38 -1.12 27.84
C PHE A 472 -29.54 -2.22 27.18
N GLU A 473 -29.70 -2.41 25.87
CA GLU A 473 -28.90 -3.35 25.12
C GLU A 473 -27.60 -2.66 24.61
N VAL A 474 -26.45 -3.12 25.09
CA VAL A 474 -25.16 -2.61 24.70
C VAL A 474 -24.89 -2.91 23.20
N PRO A 475 -24.60 -1.93 22.33
CA PRO A 475 -24.29 -2.17 20.93
C PRO A 475 -23.00 -3.00 20.77
N LYS A 476 -22.83 -3.65 19.61
CA LYS A 476 -21.59 -4.37 19.32
C LYS A 476 -20.42 -3.38 19.31
N MET A 477 -19.42 -3.64 20.17
CA MET A 477 -18.27 -2.76 20.39
C MET A 477 -16.95 -3.51 20.18
N LEU A 478 -16.02 -2.88 19.46
CA LEU A 478 -14.65 -3.36 19.31
C LEU A 478 -13.69 -2.40 20.01
N ILE A 479 -12.91 -2.91 20.96
CA ILE A 479 -11.91 -2.16 21.72
C ILE A 479 -10.51 -2.50 21.18
N PHE A 480 -9.74 -1.49 20.82
CA PHE A 480 -8.37 -1.64 20.40
C PHE A 480 -7.41 -1.41 21.57
N ALA A 481 -6.79 -2.49 22.03
CA ALA A 481 -5.82 -2.49 23.11
C ALA A 481 -4.38 -2.35 22.58
N LYS A 482 -3.47 -1.95 23.44
CA LYS A 482 -2.07 -1.70 23.12
C LYS A 482 -1.22 -2.98 23.09
N THR A 483 -1.48 -3.88 24.02
CA THR A 483 -0.79 -5.17 24.21
C THR A 483 -1.80 -6.24 24.62
N ASP A 484 -1.43 -7.53 24.52
CA ASP A 484 -2.24 -8.65 25.02
C ASP A 484 -2.56 -8.51 26.52
N SER A 485 -1.59 -8.08 27.33
CA SER A 485 -1.77 -7.84 28.75
C SER A 485 -2.78 -6.72 29.03
N HIS A 486 -2.70 -5.63 28.26
CA HIS A 486 -3.68 -4.53 28.33
C HIS A 486 -5.08 -5.00 27.91
N ALA A 487 -5.18 -5.87 26.91
CA ALA A 487 -6.46 -6.45 26.50
C ALA A 487 -7.14 -7.25 27.63
N GLU A 488 -6.36 -8.01 28.39
CA GLU A 488 -6.89 -8.77 29.54
C GLU A 488 -7.33 -7.86 30.69
N ASP A 489 -6.53 -6.82 31.01
CA ASP A 489 -6.91 -5.83 32.03
C ASP A 489 -8.22 -5.09 31.64
N ILE A 490 -8.39 -4.75 30.35
CA ILE A 490 -9.64 -4.15 29.84
C ILE A 490 -10.80 -5.12 30.00
N ILE A 491 -10.65 -6.40 29.65
CA ILE A 491 -11.72 -7.41 29.72
C ILE A 491 -12.20 -7.58 31.16
N ASP A 492 -11.27 -7.71 32.11
CA ASP A 492 -11.61 -7.87 33.51
C ASP A 492 -12.39 -6.66 34.02
N ILE A 493 -11.94 -5.44 33.72
CA ILE A 493 -12.62 -4.21 34.13
C ILE A 493 -13.94 -4.03 33.40
N VAL A 494 -14.07 -4.37 32.13
CA VAL A 494 -15.36 -4.34 31.41
C VAL A 494 -16.37 -5.25 32.07
N ARG A 495 -15.99 -6.49 32.39
CA ARG A 495 -16.90 -7.44 33.06
C ARG A 495 -17.34 -6.93 34.43
N GLU A 496 -16.42 -6.41 35.22
CA GLU A 496 -16.72 -5.80 36.52
C GLU A 496 -17.68 -4.60 36.38
N GLU A 497 -17.37 -3.64 35.54
CA GLU A 497 -18.14 -2.39 35.42
C GLU A 497 -19.55 -2.63 34.82
N PHE A 498 -19.67 -3.56 33.87
CA PHE A 498 -20.98 -3.90 33.30
C PHE A 498 -21.76 -4.90 34.18
N GLY A 499 -21.10 -5.59 35.11
CA GLY A 499 -21.72 -6.62 35.96
C GLY A 499 -22.06 -7.87 35.16
N GLU A 500 -21.25 -8.21 34.15
CA GLU A 500 -21.55 -9.26 33.18
C GLU A 500 -20.50 -10.38 33.21
N GLU A 501 -20.90 -11.58 32.77
CA GLU A 501 -20.05 -12.77 32.80
C GLU A 501 -19.11 -12.85 31.57
N ASN A 502 -18.29 -13.92 31.51
CA ASN A 502 -17.29 -14.20 30.49
C ASN A 502 -17.79 -14.15 29.03
N LYS A 503 -19.07 -14.41 28.82
CA LYS A 503 -19.68 -14.37 27.48
C LYS A 503 -19.84 -12.96 26.93
N PHE A 504 -19.93 -11.96 27.78
CA PHE A 504 -20.23 -10.58 27.39
C PHE A 504 -19.05 -9.91 26.70
N CYS A 505 -17.84 -10.09 27.24
CA CYS A 505 -16.61 -9.49 26.71
C CYS A 505 -15.55 -10.58 26.51
N LYS A 506 -15.03 -10.68 25.27
CA LYS A 506 -14.01 -11.69 24.90
C LYS A 506 -12.79 -11.07 24.23
N LYS A 507 -11.65 -11.75 24.41
CA LYS A 507 -10.38 -11.41 23.72
C LYS A 507 -10.34 -12.06 22.34
N ILE A 508 -9.90 -11.30 21.33
CA ILE A 508 -9.64 -11.81 19.98
C ILE A 508 -8.22 -11.42 19.59
N THR A 509 -7.27 -12.26 19.94
CA THR A 509 -5.83 -12.10 19.63
C THR A 509 -5.23 -13.47 19.31
N TYR A 510 -4.08 -13.52 18.69
CA TYR A 510 -3.36 -14.78 18.38
C TYR A 510 -2.97 -15.59 19.63
N ARG A 511 -3.01 -14.98 20.83
CA ARG A 511 -2.68 -15.61 22.13
C ARG A 511 -3.91 -15.82 22.99
N SER A 512 -5.09 -15.98 22.40
CA SER A 512 -6.32 -16.29 23.14
C SER A 512 -6.35 -17.77 23.52
N GLU A 513 -6.96 -18.08 24.67
CA GLU A 513 -7.20 -19.47 25.10
C GLU A 513 -8.23 -20.17 24.22
N GLU A 514 -9.28 -19.44 23.80
CA GLU A 514 -10.28 -19.89 22.84
C GLU A 514 -9.77 -19.64 21.40
N ASP A 515 -10.20 -20.49 20.46
CA ASP A 515 -9.89 -20.28 19.04
C ASP A 515 -10.41 -18.90 18.56
N PRO A 516 -9.52 -18.00 18.15
CA PRO A 516 -9.89 -16.64 17.77
C PRO A 516 -10.89 -16.58 16.61
N LYS A 517 -10.86 -17.55 15.69
CA LYS A 517 -11.78 -17.62 14.55
C LYS A 517 -13.20 -17.93 15.02
N SER A 518 -13.35 -18.84 15.99
CA SER A 518 -14.64 -19.19 16.58
C SER A 518 -15.24 -18.01 17.34
N VAL A 519 -14.45 -17.32 18.18
CA VAL A 519 -14.90 -16.12 18.92
C VAL A 519 -15.30 -15.00 17.96
N LEU A 520 -14.55 -14.82 16.89
CA LEU A 520 -14.87 -13.82 15.85
C LEU A 520 -16.18 -14.14 15.13
N GLN A 521 -16.43 -15.41 14.82
CA GLN A 521 -17.68 -15.86 14.20
C GLN A 521 -18.88 -15.62 15.13
N GLN A 522 -18.74 -15.91 16.43
CA GLN A 522 -19.74 -15.57 17.44
C GLN A 522 -19.99 -14.05 17.49
N PHE A 523 -18.93 -13.25 17.54
CA PHE A 523 -19.04 -11.80 17.57
C PHE A 523 -19.75 -11.21 16.34
N ARG A 524 -19.62 -11.84 15.18
CA ARG A 524 -20.29 -11.43 13.93
C ARG A 524 -21.76 -11.78 13.86
N ASN A 525 -22.17 -12.94 14.40
CA ASN A 525 -23.45 -13.55 14.10
C ASN A 525 -24.35 -13.73 15.31
N ASP A 526 -23.79 -13.82 16.51
CA ASP A 526 -24.52 -14.17 17.71
C ASP A 526 -24.77 -12.96 18.62
N TYR A 527 -25.66 -13.09 19.59
CA TYR A 527 -25.93 -12.05 20.59
C TYR A 527 -24.66 -11.74 21.41
N TYR A 528 -24.00 -12.77 21.95
CA TYR A 528 -22.74 -12.68 22.68
C TYR A 528 -21.55 -13.13 21.80
N PRO A 529 -20.36 -12.51 22.00
CA PRO A 529 -20.06 -11.40 22.89
C PRO A 529 -20.61 -10.05 22.37
N ARG A 530 -20.92 -9.13 23.29
CA ARG A 530 -21.29 -7.74 22.97
C ARG A 530 -20.05 -6.89 22.69
N ILE A 531 -18.98 -7.15 23.47
CA ILE A 531 -17.71 -6.42 23.38
C ILE A 531 -16.59 -7.39 23.01
N ALA A 532 -15.78 -7.02 22.05
CA ALA A 532 -14.55 -7.72 21.71
C ALA A 532 -13.35 -6.81 21.95
N VAL A 533 -12.26 -7.37 22.50
CA VAL A 533 -11.00 -6.64 22.71
C VAL A 533 -9.92 -7.27 21.85
N THR A 534 -9.25 -6.47 21.05
CA THR A 534 -8.19 -6.93 20.12
C THR A 534 -6.95 -6.05 20.19
N VAL A 535 -5.81 -6.61 19.80
CA VAL A 535 -4.57 -5.84 19.59
C VAL A 535 -4.37 -5.57 18.11
N ASP A 536 -4.21 -6.59 17.29
CA ASP A 536 -3.87 -6.47 15.86
C ASP A 536 -4.72 -7.39 14.96
N MET A 537 -5.29 -8.49 15.50
CA MET A 537 -5.87 -9.56 14.69
C MET A 537 -7.07 -9.14 13.84
N ILE A 538 -7.90 -8.22 14.31
CA ILE A 538 -9.09 -7.74 13.59
C ILE A 538 -8.78 -6.51 12.71
N ALA A 539 -7.55 -6.04 12.69
CA ALA A 539 -7.19 -4.85 11.91
C ALA A 539 -7.25 -5.10 10.38
N THR A 540 -7.13 -6.35 9.91
CA THR A 540 -7.15 -6.69 8.49
C THR A 540 -8.19 -7.75 8.15
N GLY A 541 -8.86 -7.59 7.01
CA GLY A 541 -9.65 -8.64 6.33
C GLY A 541 -11.01 -9.05 6.91
N THR A 542 -11.41 -8.62 8.11
CA THR A 542 -12.63 -9.13 8.76
C THR A 542 -13.84 -8.24 8.53
N ASP A 543 -14.95 -8.76 8.02
CA ASP A 543 -16.23 -8.06 7.87
C ASP A 543 -17.13 -8.30 9.07
N ILE A 544 -17.45 -7.25 9.82
CA ILE A 544 -18.35 -7.28 10.99
C ILE A 544 -19.43 -6.21 10.79
N ARG A 545 -20.49 -6.55 10.07
CA ARG A 545 -21.53 -5.58 9.72
C ARG A 545 -22.27 -4.98 10.92
N PRO A 546 -22.64 -5.77 11.98
CA PRO A 546 -23.35 -5.23 13.14
C PRO A 546 -22.47 -4.43 14.11
N LEU A 547 -21.21 -4.13 13.77
CA LEU A 547 -20.30 -3.36 14.62
C LEU A 547 -20.67 -1.87 14.61
N GLU A 548 -21.02 -1.32 15.77
CA GLU A 548 -21.55 0.04 15.91
C GLU A 548 -20.62 0.96 16.70
N VAL A 549 -19.69 0.42 17.50
CA VAL A 549 -18.76 1.22 18.31
C VAL A 549 -17.32 0.73 18.16
N LEU A 550 -16.40 1.66 17.93
CA LEU A 550 -14.96 1.44 17.99
C LEU A 550 -14.38 2.27 19.15
N LEU A 551 -13.81 1.63 20.15
CA LEU A 551 -13.11 2.30 21.24
C LEU A 551 -11.60 2.18 21.06
N PHE A 552 -10.91 3.30 20.93
CA PHE A 552 -9.46 3.36 20.83
C PHE A 552 -8.84 3.61 22.21
N MET A 553 -8.16 2.60 22.73
CA MET A 553 -7.33 2.68 23.93
C MET A 553 -5.84 2.49 23.60
N ARG A 554 -5.48 2.73 22.33
CA ARG A 554 -4.08 2.74 21.83
C ARG A 554 -3.89 3.84 20.81
N ASP A 555 -2.70 4.45 20.80
CA ASP A 555 -2.30 5.36 19.71
C ASP A 555 -1.92 4.55 18.45
N VAL A 556 -2.34 5.04 17.30
CA VAL A 556 -2.07 4.45 15.99
C VAL A 556 -1.40 5.51 15.13
N LYS A 557 -0.10 5.38 14.93
CA LYS A 557 0.68 6.36 14.15
C LYS A 557 0.61 6.14 12.65
N SER A 558 0.47 4.89 12.19
CA SER A 558 0.33 4.57 10.78
C SER A 558 -1.06 4.99 10.27
N ARG A 559 -1.11 5.87 9.28
CA ARG A 559 -2.36 6.31 8.64
C ARG A 559 -3.11 5.14 8.01
N SER A 560 -2.41 4.32 7.22
CA SER A 560 -3.02 3.16 6.56
C SER A 560 -3.62 2.18 7.56
N TYR A 561 -2.91 1.90 8.66
CA TYR A 561 -3.38 0.99 9.71
C TYR A 561 -4.59 1.57 10.46
N TYR A 562 -4.57 2.87 10.76
CA TYR A 562 -5.70 3.56 11.37
C TYR A 562 -6.95 3.53 10.49
N GLU A 563 -6.82 3.81 9.19
CA GLU A 563 -7.94 3.73 8.24
C GLU A 563 -8.50 2.29 8.12
N GLN A 564 -7.66 1.28 8.20
CA GLN A 564 -8.11 -0.11 8.22
C GLN A 564 -8.90 -0.45 9.50
N MET A 565 -8.44 0.03 10.67
CA MET A 565 -9.16 -0.14 11.94
C MET A 565 -10.51 0.57 11.91
N LYS A 566 -10.55 1.82 11.47
CA LYS A 566 -11.75 2.63 11.29
C LYS A 566 -12.72 1.99 10.30
N GLY A 567 -12.19 1.44 9.22
CA GLY A 567 -12.93 0.73 8.19
C GLY A 567 -13.75 -0.48 8.69
N ARG A 568 -13.55 -0.93 9.94
CA ARG A 568 -14.37 -2.01 10.54
C ARG A 568 -15.78 -1.56 10.88
N GLY A 569 -15.95 -0.30 11.28
CA GLY A 569 -17.24 0.28 11.61
C GLY A 569 -18.06 0.73 10.39
N THR A 570 -17.47 0.86 9.23
CA THR A 570 -18.06 1.57 8.08
C THR A 570 -19.18 0.83 7.34
N ARG A 571 -19.41 -0.46 7.63
CA ARG A 571 -20.38 -1.29 6.91
C ARG A 571 -21.80 -0.85 7.17
N THR A 572 -22.60 -0.78 6.10
CA THR A 572 -24.06 -0.72 6.21
C THR A 572 -24.62 -2.04 6.77
N CYS A 573 -25.70 -1.97 7.55
CA CYS A 573 -26.39 -3.13 8.07
C CYS A 573 -27.88 -2.81 8.17
N SER A 574 -28.74 -3.62 7.54
CA SER A 574 -30.17 -3.41 7.62
C SER A 574 -30.70 -3.73 9.03
N VAL A 575 -31.90 -3.26 9.35
CA VAL A 575 -32.51 -3.51 10.66
C VAL A 575 -32.76 -5.01 10.86
N GLU A 576 -33.15 -5.71 9.81
CA GLU A 576 -33.37 -7.17 9.82
C GLU A 576 -32.06 -7.91 10.10
N GLU A 577 -30.99 -7.49 9.44
CA GLU A 577 -29.65 -8.06 9.61
C GLU A 577 -29.10 -7.78 11.02
N LEU A 578 -29.27 -6.56 11.54
CA LEU A 578 -28.90 -6.21 12.92
C LEU A 578 -29.62 -7.11 13.94
N ARG A 579 -30.94 -7.28 13.78
CA ARG A 579 -31.75 -8.14 14.67
C ARG A 579 -31.32 -9.60 14.59
N ALA A 580 -31.10 -10.11 13.36
CA ALA A 580 -30.69 -11.48 13.14
C ALA A 580 -29.27 -11.76 13.68
N LYS A 581 -28.37 -10.75 13.64
CA LYS A 581 -26.97 -10.86 14.08
C LYS A 581 -26.72 -10.34 15.51
N GLY A 582 -27.69 -10.45 16.37
CA GLY A 582 -27.52 -10.27 17.78
C GLY A 582 -27.81 -8.87 18.33
N THR A 583 -28.58 -8.04 17.63
CA THR A 583 -29.08 -6.76 18.18
C THR A 583 -30.62 -6.68 18.03
N PRO A 584 -31.39 -7.50 18.77
CA PRO A 584 -32.83 -7.62 18.65
C PRO A 584 -33.60 -6.33 18.93
N THR A 585 -33.07 -5.41 19.72
CA THR A 585 -33.68 -4.12 20.02
C THR A 585 -33.58 -3.10 18.89
N ALA A 586 -32.78 -3.35 17.84
CA ALA A 586 -32.59 -2.42 16.73
C ALA A 586 -33.93 -2.04 16.09
N LYS A 587 -34.23 -0.74 16.03
CA LYS A 587 -35.45 -0.19 15.41
C LYS A 587 -35.16 0.28 13.98
N PHE A 588 -33.96 0.72 13.70
CA PHE A 588 -33.50 1.29 12.44
C PHE A 588 -32.27 0.56 11.91
N SER A 589 -32.05 0.66 10.62
CA SER A 589 -30.79 0.23 9.98
C SER A 589 -29.62 1.05 10.54
N LYS A 590 -28.43 0.49 10.47
CA LYS A 590 -27.22 1.19 10.88
C LYS A 590 -26.93 2.33 9.91
N ASP A 591 -27.09 3.55 10.38
CA ASP A 591 -26.88 4.80 9.64
C ASP A 591 -25.53 5.47 9.94
N HIS A 592 -24.91 5.14 11.07
CA HIS A 592 -23.58 5.59 11.48
C HIS A 592 -22.92 4.59 12.43
N PHE A 593 -21.67 4.84 12.77
CA PHE A 593 -20.99 4.20 13.89
C PHE A 593 -20.25 5.25 14.73
N VAL A 594 -19.95 4.90 15.96
CA VAL A 594 -19.30 5.79 16.92
C VAL A 594 -17.84 5.38 17.12
N ILE A 595 -16.93 6.34 16.96
CA ILE A 595 -15.54 6.21 17.39
C ILE A 595 -15.43 6.88 18.75
N ILE A 596 -15.06 6.10 19.77
CA ILE A 596 -14.72 6.62 21.10
C ILE A 596 -13.21 6.73 21.18
N ASP A 597 -12.72 7.95 21.24
CA ASP A 597 -11.29 8.27 21.32
C ASP A 597 -10.92 8.58 22.78
N ALA A 598 -10.27 7.63 23.44
CA ALA A 598 -9.88 7.76 24.85
C ALA A 598 -8.42 8.25 25.04
N ILE A 599 -7.66 8.43 23.97
CA ILE A 599 -6.23 8.75 24.03
C ILE A 599 -5.76 9.83 23.04
N GLY A 600 -6.69 10.48 22.33
CA GLY A 600 -6.37 11.48 21.32
C GLY A 600 -5.88 10.89 20.00
N VAL A 601 -6.31 9.69 19.64
CA VAL A 601 -5.89 9.00 18.40
C VAL A 601 -6.28 9.79 17.16
N GLU A 602 -7.45 10.43 17.13
CA GLU A 602 -7.89 11.26 16.00
C GLU A 602 -7.03 12.50 15.78
N GLN A 603 -6.48 13.07 16.87
CA GLN A 603 -5.64 14.26 16.83
C GLN A 603 -4.16 13.95 16.68
N SER A 604 -3.74 12.67 16.80
CA SER A 604 -2.35 12.29 16.70
C SER A 604 -1.86 12.40 15.26
N GLN A 605 -0.64 12.93 15.07
CA GLN A 605 -0.01 13.00 13.76
C GLN A 605 0.11 11.59 13.16
N LYS A 606 -0.50 11.38 12.00
CA LYS A 606 -0.41 10.14 11.23
C LYS A 606 0.72 10.25 10.22
N THR A 607 1.63 9.30 10.26
CA THR A 607 2.77 9.24 9.34
C THR A 607 2.57 8.09 8.36
N ASP A 608 2.89 8.34 7.10
CA ASP A 608 3.01 7.28 6.08
C ASP A 608 4.38 6.57 6.17
N SER A 609 5.21 6.95 7.16
CA SER A 609 6.54 6.40 7.33
C SER A 609 6.51 4.99 7.91
N ARG A 610 7.38 4.14 7.37
CA ARG A 610 7.68 2.81 7.90
C ARG A 610 8.00 2.87 9.40
N PRO A 611 7.58 1.85 10.19
CA PRO A 611 8.22 1.64 11.48
C PRO A 611 9.73 1.54 11.25
N LEU A 612 10.49 2.30 12.02
CA LEU A 612 11.95 2.25 11.96
C LEU A 612 12.49 0.84 12.33
N GLU A 613 11.70 0.03 12.99
CA GLU A 613 12.06 -1.33 13.39
C GLU A 613 11.62 -2.31 12.31
N LYS A 614 12.60 -2.84 11.58
CA LYS A 614 12.38 -3.76 10.46
C LYS A 614 12.34 -5.24 10.88
N ALA A 615 12.67 -5.55 12.16
CA ALA A 615 12.69 -6.91 12.69
C ALA A 615 12.04 -7.02 14.08
N PRO A 616 10.74 -6.79 14.26
CA PRO A 616 10.07 -6.76 15.57
C PRO A 616 10.01 -8.12 16.28
N GLY A 617 10.10 -9.24 15.55
CA GLY A 617 9.99 -10.59 16.11
C GLY A 617 11.26 -11.15 16.75
N ILE A 618 12.43 -10.52 16.57
CA ILE A 618 13.70 -10.99 17.15
C ILE A 618 13.87 -10.40 18.54
N SER A 619 14.28 -11.20 19.54
CA SER A 619 14.53 -10.67 20.89
C SER A 619 15.72 -9.69 20.90
N LEU A 620 15.76 -8.72 21.85
CA LEU A 620 16.92 -7.81 21.97
C LEU A 620 18.22 -8.57 22.19
N LYS A 621 18.16 -9.67 22.94
CA LYS A 621 19.30 -10.56 23.16
C LYS A 621 19.82 -11.13 21.85
N ASP A 622 18.93 -11.63 21.00
CA ASP A 622 19.30 -12.23 19.71
C ASP A 622 19.83 -11.18 18.73
N VAL A 623 19.26 -9.95 18.74
CA VAL A 623 19.77 -8.82 17.93
C VAL A 623 21.20 -8.46 18.37
N LEU A 624 21.45 -8.28 19.66
CA LEU A 624 22.79 -7.97 20.19
C LEU A 624 23.79 -9.08 19.87
N GLN A 625 23.39 -10.34 20.01
CA GLN A 625 24.22 -11.48 19.72
C GLN A 625 24.50 -11.61 18.22
N SER A 626 23.49 -11.39 17.37
CA SER A 626 23.62 -11.41 15.92
C SER A 626 24.57 -10.32 15.41
N VAL A 627 24.45 -9.09 15.94
CA VAL A 627 25.37 -7.98 15.62
C VAL A 627 26.81 -8.30 16.07
N ALA A 628 26.97 -8.86 17.26
CA ALA A 628 28.28 -9.27 17.77
C ALA A 628 28.91 -10.42 16.97
N MET A 629 28.09 -11.25 16.30
CA MET A 629 28.54 -12.33 15.40
C MET A 629 28.80 -11.83 13.95
N GLY A 630 28.72 -10.55 13.70
CA GLY A 630 29.02 -9.94 12.40
C GLY A 630 27.82 -9.77 11.45
N ASN A 631 26.58 -9.98 11.91
CA ASN A 631 25.41 -9.63 11.12
C ASN A 631 25.14 -8.12 11.24
N THR A 632 25.74 -7.37 10.33
CA THR A 632 25.69 -5.91 10.30
C THR A 632 24.75 -5.37 9.22
N SER A 633 23.74 -6.14 8.82
CA SER A 633 22.75 -5.68 7.83
C SER A 633 22.05 -4.40 8.30
N GLU A 634 21.63 -3.56 7.35
CA GLU A 634 20.87 -2.32 7.62
C GLU A 634 19.68 -2.56 8.56
N ASP A 635 18.96 -3.67 8.33
CA ASP A 635 17.78 -4.02 9.12
C ASP A 635 18.12 -4.33 10.58
N MET A 636 19.25 -5.02 10.82
CA MET A 636 19.71 -5.37 12.18
C MET A 636 20.22 -4.15 12.94
N LEU A 637 21.04 -3.31 12.30
CA LEU A 637 21.59 -2.13 12.94
C LEU A 637 20.50 -1.08 13.20
N THR A 638 19.55 -0.91 12.28
CA THR A 638 18.40 -0.02 12.47
C THR A 638 17.47 -0.53 13.58
N THR A 639 17.22 -1.83 13.65
CA THR A 639 16.43 -2.44 14.72
C THR A 639 17.12 -2.25 16.08
N LEU A 640 18.44 -2.49 16.16
CA LEU A 640 19.20 -2.26 17.38
C LEU A 640 19.16 -0.79 17.82
N ALA A 641 19.41 0.14 16.88
CA ALA A 641 19.35 1.58 17.15
C ALA A 641 18.00 2.00 17.74
N ASN A 642 16.89 1.53 17.17
CA ASN A 642 15.53 1.84 17.64
C ASN A 642 15.25 1.28 19.04
N ARG A 643 15.71 0.07 19.32
CA ARG A 643 15.54 -0.53 20.64
C ARG A 643 16.37 0.20 21.70
N LEU A 644 17.55 0.66 21.35
CA LEU A 644 18.36 1.49 22.22
C LEU A 644 17.75 2.87 22.45
N ILE A 645 17.14 3.50 21.43
CA ILE A 645 16.39 4.76 21.60
C ILE A 645 15.23 4.58 22.59
N ARG A 646 14.51 3.48 22.49
CA ARG A 646 13.40 3.16 23.41
C ARG A 646 13.91 2.93 24.83
N LEU A 647 15.02 2.20 24.94
CA LEU A 647 15.68 1.95 26.23
C LEU A 647 16.16 3.27 26.86
N ASP A 648 16.85 4.15 26.10
CA ASP A 648 17.32 5.46 26.59
C ASP A 648 16.22 6.32 27.20
N ARG A 649 15.00 6.23 26.68
CA ARG A 649 13.84 6.96 27.21
C ARG A 649 13.31 6.43 28.54
N GLN A 650 13.68 5.19 28.89
CA GLN A 650 13.24 4.51 30.10
C GLN A 650 14.29 4.55 31.20
N LEU A 651 15.57 4.81 30.85
CA LEU A 651 16.68 4.78 31.78
C LEU A 651 16.76 6.02 32.67
N THR A 652 17.09 5.80 33.96
CA THR A 652 17.49 6.87 34.88
C THR A 652 18.87 7.41 34.51
N ASP A 653 19.20 8.63 34.98
CA ASP A 653 20.52 9.21 34.71
C ASP A 653 21.67 8.36 35.23
N LYS A 654 21.48 7.61 36.35
CA LYS A 654 22.42 6.65 36.89
C LYS A 654 22.65 5.49 35.95
N ASP A 655 21.59 4.94 35.38
CA ASP A 655 21.68 3.84 34.42
C ASP A 655 22.30 4.27 33.09
N LYS A 656 22.05 5.52 32.67
CA LYS A 656 22.73 6.13 31.51
C LYS A 656 24.21 6.31 31.71
N ALA A 657 24.62 6.69 32.93
CA ALA A 657 26.02 6.80 33.29
C ALA A 657 26.70 5.40 33.30
N ALA A 658 26.03 4.41 33.87
CA ALA A 658 26.52 3.01 33.86
C ALA A 658 26.59 2.44 32.43
N PHE A 659 25.65 2.75 31.57
CA PHE A 659 25.75 2.41 30.15
C PHE A 659 26.98 3.04 29.51
N THR A 660 27.23 4.31 29.77
CA THR A 660 28.37 5.05 29.20
C THR A 660 29.70 4.46 29.63
N GLU A 661 29.80 4.00 30.88
CA GLU A 661 30.97 3.33 31.41
C GLU A 661 31.23 1.99 30.70
N ASN A 662 30.20 1.15 30.54
CA ASN A 662 30.28 -0.14 29.84
C ASN A 662 30.47 0.01 28.32
N ALA A 663 30.07 1.14 27.75
CA ALA A 663 30.19 1.47 26.32
C ALA A 663 31.47 2.27 25.98
N ASN A 664 32.54 2.14 26.79
CA ASN A 664 33.82 2.81 26.58
C ASN A 664 33.73 4.34 26.45
N GLY A 665 32.83 4.97 27.20
CA GLY A 665 32.62 6.41 27.20
C GLY A 665 31.60 6.93 26.19
N PHE A 666 30.97 6.09 25.37
CA PHE A 666 29.91 6.47 24.43
C PHE A 666 28.55 6.45 25.11
N THR A 667 27.82 7.55 25.00
CA THR A 667 26.42 7.59 25.43
C THR A 667 25.53 6.77 24.48
N ILE A 668 24.35 6.35 24.95
CA ILE A 668 23.37 5.63 24.11
C ILE A 668 23.06 6.40 22.82
N ASN A 669 22.86 7.72 22.95
CA ASN A 669 22.58 8.58 21.79
C ASN A 669 23.73 8.64 20.78
N GLN A 670 24.98 8.60 21.26
CA GLN A 670 26.16 8.53 20.37
C GLN A 670 26.25 7.19 19.67
N VAL A 671 26.01 6.10 20.38
CA VAL A 671 25.97 4.75 19.80
C VAL A 671 24.86 4.63 18.77
N VAL A 672 23.66 5.11 19.09
CA VAL A 672 22.51 5.14 18.16
C VAL A 672 22.84 5.95 16.90
N LYS A 673 23.44 7.13 17.07
CA LYS A 673 23.87 7.96 15.95
C LYS A 673 24.87 7.23 15.05
N GLN A 674 25.86 6.57 15.64
CA GLN A 674 26.84 5.78 14.87
C GLN A 674 26.18 4.66 14.09
N LEU A 675 25.25 3.90 14.70
CA LEU A 675 24.53 2.82 14.02
C LEU A 675 23.69 3.33 12.84
N LEU A 676 22.96 4.43 13.00
CA LEU A 676 22.12 5.00 11.94
C LEU A 676 22.98 5.64 10.83
N HIS A 677 24.16 6.17 11.17
CA HIS A 677 25.06 6.83 10.23
C HIS A 677 25.68 5.88 9.19
N THR A 678 25.78 4.58 9.53
CA THR A 678 26.38 3.57 8.64
C THR A 678 25.62 3.39 7.33
N TYR A 679 24.28 3.61 7.33
CA TYR A 679 23.41 3.44 6.16
C TYR A 679 22.75 4.76 5.74
N ASP A 680 23.25 5.90 6.23
CA ASP A 680 22.79 7.21 5.79
C ASP A 680 23.20 7.43 4.31
N PRO A 681 22.23 7.67 3.41
CA PRO A 681 22.51 7.87 2.00
C PRO A 681 23.48 9.01 1.71
N ASP A 682 23.40 10.10 2.49
CA ASP A 682 24.25 11.27 2.29
C ASP A 682 25.71 10.96 2.67
N VAL A 683 25.91 10.19 3.74
CA VAL A 683 27.25 9.74 4.18
C VAL A 683 27.86 8.78 3.16
N ASN A 684 27.08 7.81 2.72
CA ASN A 684 27.50 6.86 1.69
C ASN A 684 27.88 7.56 0.38
N GLN A 685 27.12 8.57 -0.02
CA GLN A 685 27.42 9.41 -1.19
C GLN A 685 28.70 10.24 -1.01
N GLN A 686 28.95 10.76 0.20
CA GLN A 686 30.21 11.48 0.51
C GLN A 686 31.42 10.54 0.46
N ILE A 687 31.31 9.32 0.99
CA ILE A 687 32.35 8.30 0.90
C ILE A 687 32.63 7.98 -0.56
N GLU A 688 31.59 7.70 -1.33
CA GLU A 688 31.72 7.40 -2.75
C GLU A 688 32.40 8.54 -3.52
N THR A 689 31.98 9.78 -3.30
CA THR A 689 32.54 10.98 -3.94
C THR A 689 34.01 11.16 -3.57
N SER A 690 34.36 10.96 -2.29
CA SER A 690 35.74 11.08 -1.80
C SER A 690 36.63 10.01 -2.40
N VAL A 691 36.21 8.74 -2.42
CA VAL A 691 36.99 7.62 -2.97
C VAL A 691 37.14 7.77 -4.49
N ARG A 692 36.06 8.10 -5.22
CA ARG A 692 36.15 8.38 -6.66
C ARG A 692 37.06 9.57 -7.00
N GLY A 693 37.08 10.59 -6.13
CA GLY A 693 37.98 11.73 -6.24
C GLY A 693 39.44 11.35 -6.04
N ALA A 694 39.73 10.52 -5.02
CA ALA A 694 41.10 10.09 -4.70
C ALA A 694 41.65 9.05 -5.68
N MET A 695 40.81 8.24 -6.29
CA MET A 695 41.17 7.14 -7.20
C MET A 695 40.90 7.47 -8.67
N ARG A 696 40.99 8.74 -9.05
CA ARG A 696 40.85 9.14 -10.47
C ARG A 696 41.91 8.44 -11.37
N GLY A 697 41.41 7.65 -12.31
CA GLY A 697 42.25 6.89 -13.24
C GLY A 697 42.43 5.41 -12.91
N PHE A 698 41.93 4.94 -11.83
CA PHE A 698 41.87 3.50 -11.49
C PHE A 698 40.71 2.80 -12.18
N ALA A 699 40.76 1.47 -12.28
CA ALA A 699 39.71 0.67 -12.87
C ALA A 699 38.40 0.75 -12.02
N PRO A 700 37.21 0.79 -12.65
CA PRO A 700 35.94 0.92 -11.92
C PRO A 700 35.75 -0.13 -10.78
N LYS A 701 36.17 -1.37 -11.01
CA LYS A 701 36.12 -2.44 -10.00
C LYS A 701 37.02 -2.19 -8.78
N GLU A 702 38.16 -1.52 -8.96
CA GLU A 702 39.05 -1.16 -7.86
C GLU A 702 38.49 -0.01 -7.04
N ILE A 703 37.81 0.93 -7.68
CA ILE A 703 37.11 2.04 -7.03
C ILE A 703 35.95 1.49 -6.21
N GLU A 704 35.10 0.60 -6.77
CA GLU A 704 33.98 -0.02 -6.03
C GLU A 704 34.47 -0.85 -4.84
N LYS A 705 35.57 -1.59 -5.02
CA LYS A 705 36.17 -2.32 -3.91
C LYS A 705 36.67 -1.38 -2.80
N ALA A 706 37.26 -0.26 -3.14
CA ALA A 706 37.69 0.74 -2.18
C ALA A 706 36.52 1.41 -1.45
N ILE A 707 35.42 1.73 -2.17
CA ILE A 707 34.18 2.23 -1.57
C ILE A 707 33.63 1.23 -0.56
N THR A 708 33.51 -0.03 -0.94
CA THR A 708 33.06 -1.11 -0.04
C THR A 708 33.94 -1.25 1.20
N VAL A 709 35.26 -1.12 1.06
CA VAL A 709 36.19 -1.16 2.21
C VAL A 709 35.95 0.00 3.17
N GLU A 710 35.77 1.22 2.67
CA GLU A 710 35.49 2.38 3.52
C GLU A 710 34.12 2.30 4.20
N GLN A 711 33.10 1.81 3.50
CA GLN A 711 31.77 1.55 4.10
C GLN A 711 31.86 0.48 5.21
N ASN A 712 32.57 -0.61 4.97
CA ASN A 712 32.75 -1.65 5.98
C ASN A 712 33.52 -1.15 7.20
N LYS A 713 34.50 -0.29 7.05
CA LYS A 713 35.19 0.36 8.19
C LYS A 713 34.21 1.18 9.06
N LEU A 714 33.34 1.93 8.42
CA LEU A 714 32.30 2.71 9.14
C LEU A 714 31.37 1.79 9.95
N ILE A 715 30.95 0.67 9.34
CA ILE A 715 30.12 -0.34 10.00
C ILE A 715 30.87 -0.97 11.18
N GLU A 716 32.11 -1.40 10.97
CA GLU A 716 32.94 -1.99 12.02
C GLU A 716 33.14 -1.05 13.22
N GLN A 717 33.37 0.24 12.97
CA GLN A 717 33.47 1.26 14.02
C GLN A 717 32.17 1.40 14.82
N ALA A 718 31.02 1.39 14.14
CA ALA A 718 29.70 1.54 14.78
C ALA A 718 29.31 0.34 15.65
N VAL A 719 29.74 -0.88 15.29
CA VAL A 719 29.40 -2.11 16.03
C VAL A 719 30.46 -2.50 17.07
N ALA A 720 31.62 -1.88 17.05
CA ALA A 720 32.76 -2.24 17.92
C ALA A 720 32.39 -2.27 19.42
N VAL A 721 31.51 -1.36 19.87
CA VAL A 721 31.09 -1.31 21.28
C VAL A 721 30.33 -2.58 21.70
N PHE A 722 29.63 -3.25 20.77
CA PHE A 722 28.85 -4.45 21.05
C PHE A 722 29.68 -5.75 21.05
N HIS A 723 30.96 -5.70 20.71
CA HIS A 723 31.86 -6.82 20.92
C HIS A 723 32.15 -7.05 22.42
N ASN A 724 31.95 -6.01 23.26
CA ASN A 724 32.06 -6.14 24.72
C ASN A 724 30.86 -6.96 25.26
N PRO A 725 31.12 -8.17 25.86
CA PRO A 725 30.04 -8.99 26.42
C PRO A 725 29.37 -8.31 27.62
N ASP A 726 30.13 -7.56 28.43
CA ASP A 726 29.62 -6.89 29.66
C ASP A 726 28.57 -5.83 29.27
N LEU A 727 28.78 -5.08 28.17
CA LEU A 727 27.79 -4.13 27.68
C LEU A 727 26.51 -4.83 27.18
N ARG A 728 26.63 -5.95 26.48
CA ARG A 728 25.46 -6.69 25.99
C ARG A 728 24.66 -7.25 27.17
N ASP A 729 25.30 -7.83 28.15
CA ASP A 729 24.65 -8.37 29.34
C ASP A 729 24.00 -7.25 30.15
N PHE A 730 24.68 -6.11 30.31
CA PHE A 730 24.14 -4.91 30.93
C PHE A 730 22.87 -4.43 30.22
N ILE A 731 22.85 -4.33 28.89
CA ILE A 731 21.66 -3.91 28.11
C ILE A 731 20.51 -4.90 28.33
N ILE A 732 20.78 -6.20 28.40
CA ILE A 732 19.78 -7.24 28.62
C ILE A 732 19.22 -7.15 30.05
N ASP A 733 20.07 -7.01 31.05
CA ASP A 733 19.66 -7.00 32.46
C ASP A 733 18.97 -5.72 32.85
N ILE A 734 19.41 -4.57 32.32
CA ILE A 734 18.72 -3.30 32.55
C ILE A 734 17.34 -3.29 31.94
N ARG A 735 17.14 -3.93 30.79
CA ARG A 735 15.81 -4.10 30.21
C ARG A 735 14.89 -4.97 31.07
N LYS A 736 15.40 -6.02 31.74
CA LYS A 736 14.62 -6.84 32.67
C LYS A 736 14.22 -6.06 33.92
N LYS A 737 15.06 -5.12 34.35
CA LYS A 737 14.80 -4.23 35.49
C LYS A 737 13.54 -3.37 35.28
N TYR A 738 13.20 -3.04 34.02
CA TYR A 738 12.03 -2.25 33.66
C TYR A 738 10.82 -3.13 33.35
N ASP A 739 10.44 -4.02 34.28
CA ASP A 739 9.15 -4.74 34.26
C ASP A 739 7.99 -3.77 34.37
N GLN A 740 6.80 -4.23 33.95
CA GLN A 740 5.59 -3.41 33.99
C GLN A 740 5.20 -3.09 35.43
N ILE A 741 5.07 -1.78 35.73
CA ILE A 741 4.64 -1.29 37.03
C ILE A 741 3.12 -1.09 36.98
N ILE A 742 2.39 -1.55 38.00
CA ILE A 742 0.95 -1.32 38.17
C ILE A 742 0.79 -0.17 39.16
N ASP A 743 0.36 0.98 38.63
CA ASP A 743 0.05 2.15 39.45
C ASP A 743 -1.35 2.01 40.09
N VAL A 744 -1.39 1.54 41.30
CA VAL A 744 -2.62 1.41 42.09
C VAL A 744 -2.89 2.62 42.98
N VAL A 745 -1.97 3.59 43.00
CA VAL A 745 -1.97 4.73 43.91
C VAL A 745 -2.74 5.92 43.31
N ASN A 746 -2.48 6.19 42.05
CA ASN A 746 -3.05 7.36 41.40
C ASN A 746 -4.45 7.07 40.82
N ILE A 747 -5.43 7.87 41.28
CA ILE A 747 -6.80 7.85 40.79
C ILE A 747 -6.91 8.78 39.59
N ASP A 748 -7.40 8.29 38.47
CA ASP A 748 -7.60 9.09 37.28
C ASP A 748 -8.96 9.76 37.24
N THR A 749 -9.05 10.94 36.66
CA THR A 749 -10.28 11.72 36.53
C THR A 749 -10.47 12.21 35.10
N ILE A 750 -11.73 12.31 34.67
CA ILE A 750 -12.09 12.84 33.36
C ILE A 750 -11.87 14.36 33.36
N THR A 751 -11.08 14.85 32.40
CA THR A 751 -10.84 16.27 32.20
C THR A 751 -11.72 16.87 31.12
N LYS A 752 -12.10 16.06 30.10
CA LYS A 752 -12.98 16.48 29.02
C LYS A 752 -13.71 15.26 28.48
N MET A 753 -14.99 15.42 28.21
CA MET A 753 -15.80 14.38 27.59
C MET A 753 -16.93 15.01 26.77
N GLY A 754 -17.15 14.49 25.56
CA GLY A 754 -18.25 14.96 24.70
C GLY A 754 -18.01 14.68 23.23
N TRP A 755 -19.06 14.95 22.45
CA TRP A 755 -18.99 14.89 21.00
C TRP A 755 -18.02 15.94 20.46
N VAL A 756 -17.25 15.56 19.45
CA VAL A 756 -16.55 16.52 18.60
C VAL A 756 -17.62 17.19 17.77
N LYS A 757 -17.83 18.47 17.98
CA LYS A 757 -18.96 19.34 17.62
C LYS A 757 -19.77 19.04 16.33
N ASP A 758 -21.03 19.49 16.36
CA ASP A 758 -22.08 19.37 15.35
C ASP A 758 -21.61 19.70 13.91
N HIS A 759 -22.06 18.92 12.91
CA HIS A 759 -21.53 18.96 11.53
C HIS A 759 -21.54 20.35 10.86
N ALA A 760 -22.55 21.20 11.10
CA ALA A 760 -22.61 22.53 10.47
C ALA A 760 -21.65 23.54 11.13
N GLU A 761 -21.57 23.56 12.46
CA GLU A 761 -20.59 24.38 13.18
C GLU A 761 -19.15 23.89 12.90
N SER A 762 -18.98 22.56 12.82
CA SER A 762 -17.71 21.93 12.46
C SER A 762 -17.28 22.33 11.06
N SER A 763 -18.20 22.32 10.09
CA SER A 763 -17.91 22.69 8.70
C SER A 763 -17.51 24.16 8.57
N ALA A 764 -18.20 25.07 9.28
CA ALA A 764 -17.83 26.48 9.30
C ALA A 764 -16.45 26.72 9.93
N LEU A 765 -16.14 26.02 11.02
CA LEU A 765 -14.83 26.08 11.65
C LEU A 765 -13.71 25.54 10.75
N VAL A 766 -13.94 24.40 10.09
CA VAL A 766 -12.99 23.81 9.14
C VAL A 766 -12.68 24.77 8.00
N ILE A 767 -13.70 25.45 7.45
CA ILE A 767 -13.53 26.44 6.38
C ILE A 767 -12.75 27.66 6.90
N GLU A 768 -13.07 28.15 8.08
CA GLU A 768 -12.40 29.31 8.67
C GLU A 768 -10.94 29.01 9.03
N ASP A 769 -10.67 27.85 9.61
CA ASP A 769 -9.30 27.37 9.88
C ASP A 769 -8.49 27.22 8.59
N PHE A 770 -9.10 26.69 7.52
CA PHE A 770 -8.46 26.59 6.22
C PHE A 770 -8.13 27.97 5.64
N LYS A 771 -9.07 28.92 5.66
CA LYS A 771 -8.83 30.31 5.23
C LYS A 771 -7.71 30.96 6.03
N THR A 772 -7.72 30.77 7.34
CA THR A 772 -6.70 31.30 8.25
C THR A 772 -5.33 30.71 7.94
N TRP A 773 -5.25 29.41 7.73
CA TRP A 773 -4.01 28.73 7.38
C TRP A 773 -3.45 29.24 6.03
N ILE A 774 -4.29 29.30 4.98
CA ILE A 774 -3.91 29.84 3.66
C ILE A 774 -3.38 31.27 3.80
N SER A 775 -4.09 32.11 4.56
CA SER A 775 -3.71 33.53 4.74
C SER A 775 -2.41 33.71 5.53
N SER A 776 -2.16 32.87 6.53
CA SER A 776 -0.93 32.92 7.34
C SER A 776 0.32 32.47 6.58
N HIS A 777 0.17 31.61 5.57
CA HIS A 777 1.29 31.06 4.78
C HIS A 777 1.43 31.67 3.38
N LYS A 778 0.64 32.70 3.06
CA LYS A 778 0.63 33.31 1.73
C LYS A 778 2.00 33.83 1.26
N ASP A 779 2.84 34.31 2.19
CA ASP A 779 4.14 34.91 1.90
C ASP A 779 5.31 33.91 2.03
N GLU A 780 5.05 32.69 2.53
CA GLU A 780 6.07 31.69 2.79
C GLU A 780 6.09 30.59 1.73
N ILE A 781 4.95 30.29 1.12
CA ILE A 781 4.80 29.18 0.20
C ILE A 781 4.66 29.72 -1.23
N THR A 782 5.60 29.33 -2.12
CA THR A 782 5.66 29.79 -3.52
C THR A 782 4.36 29.61 -4.29
N ALA A 783 3.68 28.47 -4.08
CA ALA A 783 2.38 28.21 -4.72
C ALA A 783 1.32 29.23 -4.27
N LEU A 784 1.25 29.57 -2.99
CA LEU A 784 0.33 30.57 -2.47
C LEU A 784 0.71 31.98 -2.94
N GLN A 785 1.99 32.32 -2.96
CA GLN A 785 2.45 33.60 -3.51
C GLN A 785 1.98 33.81 -4.95
N ILE A 786 2.01 32.77 -5.78
CA ILE A 786 1.52 32.81 -7.17
C ILE A 786 -0.01 33.03 -7.21
N PHE A 787 -0.79 32.32 -6.36
CA PHE A 787 -2.24 32.51 -6.28
C PHE A 787 -2.64 33.91 -5.84
N TYR A 788 -1.90 34.53 -4.93
CA TYR A 788 -2.17 35.89 -4.44
C TYR A 788 -1.62 36.99 -5.38
N ALA A 789 -0.78 36.64 -6.39
CA ALA A 789 -0.29 37.61 -7.37
C ALA A 789 -1.44 38.06 -8.29
N GLN A 790 -1.49 39.35 -8.65
CA GLN A 790 -2.52 39.90 -9.55
C GLN A 790 -2.49 39.25 -10.93
N ASP A 791 -1.32 38.78 -11.39
CA ASP A 791 -1.09 38.15 -12.70
C ASP A 791 -0.94 36.65 -12.59
N TYR A 792 -1.59 35.98 -11.64
CA TYR A 792 -1.43 34.54 -11.45
C TYR A 792 -1.73 33.75 -12.74
N ARG A 793 -2.59 34.26 -13.64
CA ARG A 793 -2.96 33.66 -14.93
C ARG A 793 -1.80 33.52 -15.90
N HIS A 794 -0.74 34.26 -15.71
CA HIS A 794 0.51 34.21 -16.53
C HIS A 794 1.61 33.38 -15.87
N ARG A 795 1.34 32.74 -14.72
CA ARG A 795 2.31 31.92 -13.99
C ARG A 795 1.89 30.47 -13.98
N THR A 796 2.76 29.60 -14.41
CA THR A 796 2.55 28.16 -14.44
C THR A 796 2.70 27.56 -13.05
N PHE A 797 1.64 26.88 -12.57
CA PHE A 797 1.75 26.00 -11.42
C PHE A 797 2.34 24.68 -11.89
N THR A 798 3.27 24.14 -11.14
CA THR A 798 3.72 22.80 -11.38
C THR A 798 3.00 21.82 -10.45
N TYR A 799 2.78 20.61 -10.91
CA TYR A 799 2.25 19.51 -10.10
C TYR A 799 2.99 19.37 -8.77
N LYS A 800 4.32 19.51 -8.79
CA LYS A 800 5.17 19.47 -7.61
C LYS A 800 4.84 20.56 -6.59
N MET A 801 4.66 21.80 -7.02
CA MET A 801 4.30 22.91 -6.11
C MET A 801 2.98 22.68 -5.39
N ILE A 802 1.97 22.20 -6.11
CA ILE A 802 0.64 21.93 -5.51
C ILE A 802 0.71 20.71 -4.60
N LYS A 803 1.51 19.71 -4.95
CA LYS A 803 1.74 18.53 -4.13
C LYS A 803 2.46 18.86 -2.82
N ASP A 804 3.54 19.63 -2.88
CA ASP A 804 4.30 20.07 -1.71
C ASP A 804 3.42 20.90 -0.76
N LEU A 805 2.57 21.78 -1.32
CA LEU A 805 1.58 22.54 -0.57
C LEU A 805 0.55 21.63 0.12
N CYS A 806 0.04 20.62 -0.60
CA CYS A 806 -0.90 19.65 -0.06
C CYS A 806 -0.29 18.84 1.10
N GLU A 807 0.96 18.40 0.94
CA GLU A 807 1.68 17.65 1.97
C GLU A 807 1.98 18.54 3.20
N LYS A 808 2.36 19.79 3.01
CA LYS A 808 2.57 20.74 4.10
C LYS A 808 1.26 20.99 4.88
N LEU A 809 0.16 21.25 4.18
CA LEU A 809 -1.16 21.42 4.80
C LEU A 809 -1.56 20.20 5.64
N LYS A 810 -1.43 19.00 5.09
CA LYS A 810 -1.76 17.74 5.79
C LYS A 810 -0.85 17.48 6.99
N THR A 811 0.41 17.86 6.91
CA THR A 811 1.37 17.68 8.01
C THR A 811 1.08 18.61 9.16
N GLU A 812 0.80 19.90 8.88
CA GLU A 812 0.55 20.91 9.90
C GLU A 812 -0.89 20.88 10.42
N LYS A 813 -1.85 20.60 9.56
CA LYS A 813 -3.29 20.60 9.84
C LYS A 813 -4.00 19.40 9.21
N PRO A 814 -3.86 18.18 9.76
CA PRO A 814 -4.44 16.95 9.18
C PRO A 814 -5.97 17.03 8.99
N LEU A 815 -6.67 17.77 9.85
CA LEU A 815 -8.12 17.97 9.76
C LEU A 815 -8.54 18.88 8.59
N LEU A 816 -7.59 19.60 7.99
CA LEU A 816 -7.81 20.45 6.84
C LEU A 816 -7.40 19.76 5.52
N ALA A 817 -7.41 18.45 5.47
CA ALA A 817 -7.21 17.71 4.21
C ALA A 817 -8.16 18.27 3.13
N PRO A 818 -7.69 18.52 1.90
CA PRO A 818 -8.46 19.24 0.89
C PRO A 818 -9.87 18.70 0.64
N LEU A 819 -10.04 17.38 0.61
CA LEU A 819 -11.37 16.76 0.45
C LEU A 819 -12.28 16.94 1.67
N ALA A 820 -11.72 17.04 2.89
CA ALA A 820 -12.52 17.34 4.08
C ALA A 820 -13.02 18.79 4.06
N VAL A 821 -12.17 19.74 3.65
CA VAL A 821 -12.56 21.15 3.48
C VAL A 821 -13.57 21.29 2.33
N TRP A 822 -13.39 20.57 1.23
CA TRP A 822 -14.36 20.51 0.13
C TRP A 822 -15.76 20.13 0.62
N LYS A 823 -15.84 19.03 1.39
CA LYS A 823 -17.12 18.60 2.00
C LYS A 823 -17.73 19.62 2.93
N ALA A 824 -16.90 20.27 3.73
CA ALA A 824 -17.38 21.34 4.60
C ALA A 824 -18.07 22.46 3.78
N TYR A 825 -17.51 22.79 2.61
CA TYR A 825 -18.17 23.72 1.68
C TYR A 825 -19.45 23.15 1.08
N GLU A 826 -19.48 21.88 0.65
CA GLU A 826 -20.68 21.22 0.10
C GLU A 826 -21.85 21.21 1.08
N GLN A 827 -21.57 21.16 2.37
CA GLN A 827 -22.60 21.20 3.42
C GLN A 827 -23.17 22.60 3.65
N LEU A 828 -22.40 23.65 3.36
CA LEU A 828 -22.79 25.03 3.61
C LEU A 828 -23.15 25.82 2.36
N GLU A 829 -22.59 25.48 1.21
CA GLU A 829 -22.77 26.21 -0.04
C GLU A 829 -23.04 25.23 -1.20
N LYS A 830 -23.73 25.69 -2.24
CA LYS A 830 -23.88 24.95 -3.47
C LYS A 830 -22.57 24.93 -4.25
N THR A 831 -22.04 23.74 -4.53
CA THR A 831 -20.81 23.55 -5.30
C THR A 831 -21.10 23.18 -6.76
N ASN A 832 -20.13 23.42 -7.64
CA ASN A 832 -20.23 23.09 -9.06
C ASN A 832 -19.27 21.93 -9.40
N GLY A 833 -19.79 20.72 -9.44
CA GLY A 833 -19.02 19.48 -9.59
C GLY A 833 -18.43 18.98 -8.27
N SER A 834 -17.78 17.82 -8.32
CA SER A 834 -17.04 17.23 -7.19
C SER A 834 -15.57 17.09 -7.55
N ALA A 835 -14.68 17.32 -6.59
CA ALA A 835 -13.25 17.17 -6.82
C ALA A 835 -12.88 15.69 -6.97
N LYS A 836 -12.16 15.33 -8.03
CA LYS A 836 -11.76 13.95 -8.33
C LYS A 836 -10.59 13.45 -7.46
N ASN A 837 -9.76 14.36 -6.97
CA ASN A 837 -8.64 14.05 -6.09
C ASN A 837 -8.30 15.25 -5.21
N GLU A 838 -7.40 15.04 -4.24
CA GLU A 838 -7.02 16.06 -3.26
C GLU A 838 -6.32 17.29 -3.87
N LEU A 839 -5.54 17.12 -4.92
CA LEU A 839 -4.83 18.22 -5.55
C LEU A 839 -5.81 19.11 -6.32
N ILE A 840 -6.76 18.53 -7.03
CA ILE A 840 -7.86 19.26 -7.68
C ILE A 840 -8.71 19.98 -6.64
N ALA A 841 -9.03 19.32 -5.51
CA ALA A 841 -9.74 19.94 -4.41
C ALA A 841 -8.97 21.15 -3.86
N LEU A 842 -7.68 21.00 -3.61
CA LEU A 842 -6.84 22.05 -3.04
C LEU A 842 -6.78 23.29 -3.95
N VAL A 843 -6.51 23.09 -5.24
CA VAL A 843 -6.46 24.20 -6.21
C VAL A 843 -7.81 24.93 -6.27
N SER A 844 -8.92 24.19 -6.35
CA SER A 844 -10.27 24.77 -6.38
C SER A 844 -10.60 25.55 -5.11
N LEU A 845 -10.24 25.02 -3.94
CA LEU A 845 -10.45 25.66 -2.64
C LEU A 845 -9.63 26.94 -2.51
N ILE A 846 -8.38 26.93 -2.95
CA ILE A 846 -7.53 28.13 -2.92
C ILE A 846 -8.11 29.19 -3.85
N ARG A 847 -8.52 28.82 -5.09
CA ARG A 847 -9.18 29.73 -6.04
C ARG A 847 -10.44 30.38 -5.43
N LYS A 848 -11.24 29.61 -4.69
CA LYS A 848 -12.41 30.12 -3.95
C LYS A 848 -12.01 31.09 -2.83
N VAL A 849 -11.01 30.72 -2.01
CA VAL A 849 -10.57 31.52 -0.87
C VAL A 849 -9.90 32.84 -1.31
N VAL A 850 -9.11 32.80 -2.37
CA VAL A 850 -8.44 33.99 -2.93
C VAL A 850 -9.42 34.87 -3.73
N GLY A 851 -10.65 34.40 -4.02
CA GLY A 851 -11.70 35.16 -4.68
C GLY A 851 -11.63 35.13 -6.22
N ILE A 852 -10.88 34.19 -6.79
CA ILE A 852 -10.84 33.98 -8.23
C ILE A 852 -12.18 33.38 -8.69
N ASP A 853 -12.66 32.38 -7.97
CA ASP A 853 -13.95 31.75 -8.22
C ASP A 853 -14.98 32.22 -7.19
N THR A 854 -16.14 32.70 -7.65
CA THR A 854 -17.26 33.11 -6.77
C THR A 854 -17.98 31.90 -6.17
N THR A 855 -18.01 30.77 -6.88
CA THR A 855 -18.61 29.50 -6.46
C THR A 855 -17.52 28.44 -6.44
N LEU A 856 -17.52 27.55 -5.44
CA LEU A 856 -16.57 26.44 -5.43
C LEU A 856 -16.82 25.53 -6.63
N THR A 857 -15.90 25.55 -7.58
CA THR A 857 -15.97 24.80 -8.83
C THR A 857 -14.78 23.85 -8.91
N ALA A 858 -15.01 22.60 -9.26
CA ALA A 858 -13.93 21.65 -9.44
C ALA A 858 -13.00 22.10 -10.59
N TYR A 859 -11.71 22.14 -10.35
CA TYR A 859 -10.70 22.69 -11.26
C TYR A 859 -10.75 22.03 -12.65
N ASP A 860 -10.99 20.73 -12.74
CA ASP A 860 -11.16 20.03 -14.02
C ASP A 860 -12.37 20.57 -14.81
N LYS A 861 -13.44 20.98 -14.14
CA LYS A 861 -14.61 21.63 -14.77
C LYS A 861 -14.29 23.04 -15.26
N THR A 862 -13.45 23.75 -14.52
CA THR A 862 -12.93 25.05 -14.95
C THR A 862 -12.11 24.90 -16.22
N VAL A 863 -11.19 23.94 -16.24
CA VAL A 863 -10.36 23.59 -17.41
C VAL A 863 -11.22 23.20 -18.61
N ASP A 864 -12.24 22.35 -18.42
CA ASP A 864 -13.18 21.95 -19.48
C ASP A 864 -13.91 23.14 -20.09
N LYS A 865 -14.43 24.03 -19.25
CA LYS A 865 -15.11 25.24 -19.69
C LYS A 865 -14.19 26.16 -20.47
N ASN A 866 -13.01 26.44 -19.91
CA ASN A 866 -12.03 27.32 -20.53
C ASN A 866 -11.55 26.77 -21.88
N PHE A 867 -11.39 25.46 -21.97
CA PHE A 867 -11.07 24.80 -23.24
C PHE A 867 -12.18 24.95 -24.30
N GLN A 868 -13.43 24.76 -23.93
CA GLN A 868 -14.57 24.95 -24.82
C GLN A 868 -14.64 26.39 -25.30
N ASP A 869 -14.48 27.37 -24.40
CA ASP A 869 -14.49 28.79 -24.74
C ASP A 869 -13.31 29.16 -25.67
N TRP A 870 -12.12 28.55 -25.44
CA TRP A 870 -10.97 28.76 -26.30
C TRP A 870 -11.17 28.18 -27.71
N ILE A 871 -11.67 26.93 -27.81
CA ILE A 871 -11.99 26.31 -29.10
C ILE A 871 -13.06 27.11 -29.82
N PHE A 872 -14.12 27.60 -29.13
CA PHE A 872 -15.15 28.45 -29.73
C PHE A 872 -14.55 29.74 -30.30
N LYS A 873 -13.64 30.38 -29.57
CA LYS A 873 -12.94 31.59 -30.05
C LYS A 873 -12.04 31.30 -31.26
N LYS A 874 -11.34 30.19 -31.28
CA LYS A 874 -10.52 29.80 -32.45
C LYS A 874 -11.35 29.45 -33.68
N ASN A 875 -12.53 28.88 -33.47
CA ASN A 875 -13.49 28.57 -34.58
C ASN A 875 -14.32 29.78 -35.02
N ALA A 876 -14.25 30.91 -34.34
CA ALA A 876 -15.06 32.09 -34.66
C ALA A 876 -14.77 32.58 -36.09
N GLY A 877 -15.73 32.34 -37.01
CA GLY A 877 -15.66 32.75 -38.42
C GLY A 877 -15.12 31.68 -39.39
N GLN A 878 -14.73 30.54 -38.95
CA GLN A 878 -14.30 29.39 -39.78
C GLN A 878 -14.97 28.09 -39.32
N ARG A 879 -15.38 27.24 -40.27
CA ARG A 879 -15.78 25.87 -39.97
C ARG A 879 -14.52 25.05 -39.71
N ASN A 880 -14.32 24.63 -38.45
CA ASN A 880 -13.22 23.79 -37.98
C ASN A 880 -11.79 24.37 -38.17
N ALA A 881 -11.34 25.22 -37.26
CA ALA A 881 -9.97 25.73 -37.21
C ALA A 881 -8.90 24.61 -37.04
N PHE A 882 -9.30 23.46 -36.48
CA PHE A 882 -8.45 22.30 -36.22
C PHE A 882 -8.98 21.04 -36.90
N THR A 883 -8.09 20.22 -37.43
CA THR A 883 -8.40 18.89 -37.95
C THR A 883 -8.81 17.95 -36.81
N GLU A 884 -9.42 16.82 -37.13
CA GLU A 884 -9.84 15.83 -36.12
C GLU A 884 -8.64 15.30 -35.30
N SER A 885 -7.53 15.03 -35.96
CA SER A 885 -6.30 14.61 -35.27
C SER A 885 -5.72 15.68 -34.36
N GLN A 886 -5.73 16.95 -34.78
CA GLN A 886 -5.35 18.08 -33.93
C GLN A 886 -6.28 18.22 -32.72
N MET A 887 -7.60 18.09 -32.93
CA MET A 887 -8.58 18.14 -31.84
C MET A 887 -8.42 16.99 -30.84
N GLN A 888 -8.06 15.80 -31.31
CA GLN A 888 -7.75 14.68 -30.42
C GLN A 888 -6.55 15.02 -29.52
N TRP A 889 -5.50 15.56 -30.07
CA TRP A 889 -4.31 15.99 -29.34
C TRP A 889 -4.60 17.13 -28.36
N LEU A 890 -5.34 18.14 -28.78
CA LEU A 890 -5.75 19.24 -27.91
C LEU A 890 -6.60 18.77 -26.72
N ARG A 891 -7.47 17.76 -26.90
CA ARG A 891 -8.21 17.14 -25.81
C ARG A 891 -7.28 16.38 -24.86
N MET A 892 -6.30 15.63 -25.39
CA MET A 892 -5.30 14.95 -24.56
C MET A 892 -4.48 15.95 -23.73
N MET A 893 -4.06 17.06 -24.33
CA MET A 893 -3.34 18.14 -23.62
C MET A 893 -4.24 18.77 -22.55
N LYS A 894 -5.49 19.06 -22.84
CA LYS A 894 -6.47 19.56 -21.88
C LYS A 894 -6.65 18.59 -20.70
N ASP A 895 -6.80 17.31 -20.96
CA ASP A 895 -6.97 16.29 -19.92
C ASP A 895 -5.70 16.13 -19.08
N TYR A 896 -4.54 16.32 -19.70
CA TYR A 896 -3.26 16.32 -18.99
C TYR A 896 -3.17 17.54 -18.05
N VAL A 897 -3.40 18.77 -18.56
CA VAL A 897 -3.39 20.00 -17.76
C VAL A 897 -4.41 19.97 -16.62
N ALA A 898 -5.58 19.36 -16.81
CA ALA A 898 -6.58 19.21 -15.75
C ALA A 898 -6.07 18.40 -14.53
N ASN A 899 -5.04 17.57 -14.73
CA ASN A 899 -4.47 16.73 -13.68
C ASN A 899 -3.07 17.16 -13.23
N SER A 900 -2.27 17.77 -14.13
CA SER A 900 -0.87 18.19 -13.88
C SER A 900 -0.73 19.70 -13.66
N PHE A 901 -1.80 20.46 -13.88
CA PHE A 901 -1.90 21.93 -13.79
C PHE A 901 -1.12 22.73 -14.83
N SER A 902 -0.22 22.10 -15.55
CA SER A 902 0.54 22.69 -16.66
C SER A 902 0.99 21.59 -17.62
N ILE A 903 1.45 21.98 -18.81
CA ILE A 903 2.07 21.09 -19.78
C ILE A 903 3.27 21.79 -20.40
N ASP A 904 4.39 21.06 -20.54
CA ASP A 904 5.60 21.53 -21.22
C ASP A 904 6.08 20.52 -22.28
N LYS A 905 7.20 20.81 -22.95
CA LYS A 905 7.72 19.94 -24.01
C LYS A 905 8.20 18.59 -23.51
N ASP A 906 8.69 18.51 -22.29
CA ASP A 906 9.21 17.28 -21.70
C ASP A 906 8.07 16.31 -21.35
N ASP A 907 6.87 16.85 -21.12
CA ASP A 907 5.67 16.05 -20.84
C ASP A 907 5.24 15.19 -22.04
N PHE A 908 5.59 15.56 -23.27
CA PHE A 908 5.25 14.78 -24.46
C PHE A 908 6.05 13.46 -24.55
N ASP A 909 7.11 13.31 -23.76
CA ASP A 909 7.82 12.04 -23.60
C ASP A 909 7.13 11.11 -22.57
N LEU A 910 6.09 11.60 -21.91
CA LEU A 910 5.32 10.86 -20.93
C LEU A 910 4.00 10.34 -21.51
N SER A 911 3.37 9.37 -20.82
CA SER A 911 2.02 8.92 -21.14
C SER A 911 0.99 10.03 -20.82
N PRO A 912 -0.02 10.28 -21.69
CA PRO A 912 -0.44 9.47 -22.83
C PRO A 912 0.28 9.81 -24.16
N PHE A 913 1.04 10.90 -24.22
CA PHE A 913 1.56 11.47 -25.46
C PHE A 913 2.58 10.58 -26.17
N ASN A 914 3.51 10.00 -25.43
CA ASN A 914 4.54 9.11 -25.99
C ASN A 914 3.95 7.92 -26.75
N ALA A 915 2.77 7.47 -26.34
CA ALA A 915 2.06 6.38 -26.99
C ALA A 915 1.48 6.74 -28.38
N GLU A 916 1.25 8.03 -28.59
CA GLU A 916 0.67 8.56 -29.83
C GLU A 916 1.74 9.26 -30.71
N GLY A 917 3.03 9.09 -30.39
CA GLY A 917 4.16 9.61 -31.15
C GLY A 917 4.87 10.81 -30.56
N GLY A 918 4.52 11.21 -29.33
CA GLY A 918 5.24 12.19 -28.53
C GLY A 918 5.39 13.56 -29.17
N LEU A 919 6.45 14.28 -28.80
CA LEU A 919 6.75 15.62 -29.33
C LEU A 919 6.87 15.65 -30.86
N SER A 920 7.39 14.59 -31.50
CA SER A 920 7.49 14.50 -32.95
C SER A 920 6.11 14.52 -33.61
N LYS A 921 5.11 13.86 -33.05
CA LYS A 921 3.75 13.86 -33.58
C LYS A 921 3.07 15.21 -33.36
N MET A 922 3.29 15.82 -32.17
CA MET A 922 2.81 17.18 -31.91
C MET A 922 3.34 18.16 -32.95
N TRP A 923 4.62 18.10 -33.27
CA TRP A 923 5.25 18.94 -34.25
C TRP A 923 4.73 18.68 -35.69
N GLN A 924 4.46 17.42 -36.04
CA GLN A 924 3.83 17.08 -37.33
C GLN A 924 2.43 17.68 -37.47
N LEU A 925 1.67 17.78 -36.38
CA LEU A 925 0.30 18.28 -36.38
C LEU A 925 0.21 19.80 -36.36
N PHE A 926 1.12 20.47 -35.64
CA PHE A 926 1.04 21.90 -35.39
C PHE A 926 2.21 22.73 -35.95
N GLY A 927 3.31 22.08 -36.38
CA GLY A 927 4.46 22.74 -36.96
C GLY A 927 5.04 23.82 -36.05
N ASP A 928 5.34 24.98 -36.61
CA ASP A 928 5.88 26.13 -35.90
C ASP A 928 4.95 26.75 -34.87
N ASP A 929 3.64 26.41 -34.89
CA ASP A 929 2.68 26.84 -33.89
C ASP A 929 2.69 26.00 -32.61
N THR A 930 3.52 24.94 -32.53
CA THR A 930 3.59 24.02 -31.38
C THR A 930 3.81 24.77 -30.06
N ASP A 931 4.84 25.61 -29.99
CA ASP A 931 5.16 26.39 -28.79
C ASP A 931 4.07 27.39 -28.42
N LYS A 932 3.50 28.01 -29.42
CA LYS A 932 2.40 28.95 -29.24
C LYS A 932 1.16 28.29 -28.67
N ILE A 933 0.79 27.08 -29.15
CA ILE A 933 -0.34 26.31 -28.66
C ILE A 933 -0.12 25.83 -27.24
N ILE A 934 1.06 25.33 -26.89
CA ILE A 934 1.40 24.92 -25.52
C ILE A 934 1.26 26.10 -24.56
N ASN A 935 1.82 27.27 -24.91
CA ASN A 935 1.74 28.44 -24.08
C ASN A 935 0.29 28.97 -23.94
N GLU A 936 -0.43 29.07 -25.06
CA GLU A 936 -1.83 29.49 -25.06
C GLU A 936 -2.71 28.54 -24.20
N LEU A 937 -2.52 27.23 -24.28
CA LEU A 937 -3.29 26.28 -23.47
C LEU A 937 -2.96 26.44 -21.98
N ASN A 938 -1.69 26.59 -21.60
CA ASN A 938 -1.33 26.85 -20.20
C ASN A 938 -1.97 28.13 -19.68
N GLU A 939 -1.96 29.21 -20.47
CA GLU A 939 -2.56 30.49 -20.07
C GLU A 939 -4.09 30.39 -19.98
N VAL A 940 -4.73 29.79 -20.98
CA VAL A 940 -6.20 29.77 -21.08
C VAL A 940 -6.82 28.75 -20.13
N LEU A 941 -6.21 27.57 -19.96
CA LEU A 941 -6.78 26.50 -19.14
C LEU A 941 -6.62 26.78 -17.63
N ALA A 942 -5.54 27.44 -17.24
CA ALA A 942 -5.30 27.85 -15.85
C ALA A 942 -6.15 29.06 -15.43
N ALA A 943 -6.69 29.85 -16.36
CA ALA A 943 -7.48 31.05 -16.12
C ALA A 943 -8.87 30.76 -15.44
#